data_3bf2fb150811541e1a6f05735e57f624
#
_entry.id   3bf2fb150811541e1a6f05735e57f624
#
_cell.length_a   1.000
_cell.length_b   1.000
_cell.length_c   1.000
_cell.angle_alpha   90.00
_cell.angle_beta   90.00
_cell.angle_gamma   90.00
#
_symmetry.space_group_name_H-M   'P 1'
#
loop_
_entity.id
_entity.type
_entity.pdbx_description
1 polymer ?
#
loop_
_entity_poly.entity_id
_entity_poly.type
_entity_poly.pdbx_seq_one_letter_code
_entity_poly.pdbx_strand_id
1 'polypeptide(L)'
;TRHKFIAYDVDPKTHDLNVRWKWTNNQPGSPWYGQGYHNYIVADVDWDGRDEIVWGSMVIDDNGKGLSTTGLGHGDAQHIGDFNPYIHGQEMFACNEDNPSNNYRDATTSKIYYRKTDTNDDGRCLAGNFYNDFPGAVGHSAHDTPISTITNDHVSTNTNGLSMNFRIYWDGDLLEECFNDTEVTKPGVGRIAKMEGAYSNNSTKATPCYQGDIFGDWREEIIERTADNNIRIYTTTEPTKWRNYSLWYDHQYRNGMVWQPCGYNQPPHASYFLGELEGITIAPPPLTTTGREEVSTSIGSSLNGKHAMLDANSDVTVSVANGASPAIFTDNAPSWVQGTAESECKTKDTEIKYTYYTHTLTGGAFTGSTRLVKQGDGTLVLPNVTETYTGKTDVWAGTLQFDGTMESSPVWLNRFAELNSDGGNFKAGIKADYGSVIRPGGKEHVGTLTTSSLELGFGARVVFDVKDGNIDKVVATKMSIEKKTWENGPQYSAPVFEFASVPEPGTYTLAEVGELTGNLSDVTVEGLAGKKFSLSYADGKIALTVSASRDSESSTWTGVNGSIWDLMNTENFSSSDKHFVTGDDVVFDDNASTTSVQLDEEVTPGSVVFKNNSKTYNLSGNGVIEGDISLSVLGKGTVNITNTNKYSAGTYINGGTLVPSTLANNDGLQYGALGGAGNGINLLNEGTLKTTASMTASHPIILGENGGYLNTTGTLILNGGIKKSNAGSNRNLY
;
A
#
# COMPACT_ATOMS: atom_id res chain seq x y z
N THR A 1 29.10 6.98 -4.24
CA THR A 1 29.47 6.28 -5.49
C THR A 1 28.90 7.02 -6.69
N ARG A 2 29.66 7.04 -7.80
CA ARG A 2 29.27 7.71 -9.06
C ARG A 2 28.82 6.62 -10.02
N HIS A 3 27.56 6.64 -10.40
CA HIS A 3 27.00 5.63 -11.26
C HIS A 3 26.45 6.26 -12.55
N LYS A 4 26.38 5.43 -13.58
CA LYS A 4 25.80 5.80 -14.87
C LYS A 4 24.99 4.62 -15.39
N PHE A 5 23.79 4.92 -15.86
CA PHE A 5 23.00 4.01 -16.66
C PHE A 5 22.87 4.55 -18.08
N ILE A 6 22.85 3.66 -19.04
CA ILE A 6 22.62 3.98 -20.44
C ILE A 6 21.67 2.93 -20.97
N ALA A 7 20.49 3.36 -21.39
CA ALA A 7 19.56 2.51 -22.12
C ALA A 7 19.82 2.58 -23.62
N TYR A 8 19.70 1.43 -24.27
CA TYR A 8 19.88 1.30 -25.70
C TYR A 8 18.66 0.63 -26.32
N ASP A 9 18.23 1.16 -27.47
CA ASP A 9 17.35 0.44 -28.39
C ASP A 9 18.19 -0.40 -29.32
N VAL A 10 17.75 -1.64 -29.54
CA VAL A 10 18.36 -2.54 -30.52
C VAL A 10 17.54 -2.45 -31.82
N ASP A 11 18.14 -2.04 -32.94
CA ASP A 11 17.48 -2.12 -34.23
C ASP A 11 17.34 -3.61 -34.62
N PRO A 12 16.10 -4.14 -34.77
CA PRO A 12 15.89 -5.56 -35.05
C PRO A 12 16.40 -5.99 -36.45
N LYS A 13 16.68 -5.08 -37.34
CA LYS A 13 17.15 -5.37 -38.71
C LYS A 13 18.67 -5.25 -38.87
N THR A 14 19.24 -4.23 -38.27
CA THR A 14 20.69 -3.96 -38.40
C THR A 14 21.47 -4.46 -37.21
N HIS A 15 20.81 -4.72 -36.07
CA HIS A 15 21.37 -5.04 -34.75
C HIS A 15 22.21 -3.91 -34.16
N ASP A 16 22.03 -2.68 -34.67
CA ASP A 16 22.70 -1.51 -34.14
C ASP A 16 22.12 -1.13 -32.76
N LEU A 17 22.99 -0.62 -31.89
CA LEU A 17 22.63 -0.11 -30.58
C LEU A 17 22.44 1.39 -30.62
N ASN A 18 21.25 1.90 -30.49
CA ASN A 18 20.92 3.30 -30.40
C ASN A 18 20.69 3.72 -28.96
N VAL A 19 21.38 4.78 -28.51
CA VAL A 19 21.18 5.28 -27.14
C VAL A 19 19.80 5.88 -27.04
N ARG A 20 18.96 5.30 -26.15
CA ARG A 20 17.65 5.83 -25.80
C ARG A 20 17.78 6.99 -24.83
N TRP A 21 18.46 6.77 -23.69
CA TRP A 21 18.75 7.80 -22.70
C TRP A 21 20.03 7.50 -21.92
N LYS A 22 20.52 8.50 -21.20
CA LYS A 22 21.65 8.41 -20.27
C LYS A 22 21.28 9.06 -18.95
N TRP A 23 21.55 8.38 -17.87
CA TRP A 23 21.35 8.86 -16.51
C TRP A 23 22.64 8.82 -15.70
N THR A 24 22.80 9.75 -14.74
CA THR A 24 23.97 9.80 -13.86
C THR A 24 23.66 10.53 -12.55
N ASN A 25 24.22 10.03 -11.46
CA ASN A 25 24.16 10.65 -10.14
C ASN A 25 25.46 11.36 -9.75
N ASN A 26 26.18 11.93 -10.68
CA ASN A 26 27.53 12.49 -10.47
C ASN A 26 27.60 13.75 -9.62
N GLN A 27 26.50 14.38 -9.28
CA GLN A 27 26.47 15.67 -8.60
C GLN A 27 26.30 15.49 -7.10
N PRO A 28 27.35 15.78 -6.28
CA PRO A 28 27.19 15.83 -4.82
C PRO A 28 26.10 16.83 -4.43
N GLY A 29 25.23 16.46 -3.50
CA GLY A 29 24.07 17.27 -3.10
C GLY A 29 22.82 17.02 -3.95
N SER A 30 22.91 16.27 -5.03
CA SER A 30 21.74 15.70 -5.69
C SER A 30 21.10 14.63 -4.79
N PRO A 31 19.79 14.53 -4.72
CA PRO A 31 19.09 13.49 -3.95
C PRO A 31 19.43 12.05 -4.41
N TRP A 32 19.93 11.91 -5.63
CA TRP A 32 20.36 10.65 -6.25
C TRP A 32 21.81 10.25 -5.93
N TYR A 33 22.60 11.19 -5.36
CA TYR A 33 24.02 10.94 -5.11
C TYR A 33 24.22 9.96 -3.97
N GLY A 34 24.96 8.87 -4.23
CA GLY A 34 25.30 7.88 -3.23
C GLY A 34 24.20 6.84 -2.93
N GLN A 35 23.09 6.83 -3.64
CA GLN A 35 21.93 5.99 -3.33
C GLN A 35 21.98 4.56 -3.87
N GLY A 36 22.91 4.23 -4.76
CA GLY A 36 22.97 2.92 -5.42
C GLY A 36 23.64 1.85 -4.57
N TYR A 37 23.17 0.60 -4.71
CA TYR A 37 23.70 -0.61 -4.05
C TYR A 37 24.67 -1.39 -4.95
N HIS A 38 25.06 -2.59 -4.51
CA HIS A 38 25.92 -3.50 -5.27
C HIS A 38 25.18 -4.34 -6.31
N ASN A 39 23.87 -4.35 -6.30
CA ASN A 39 23.00 -4.95 -7.29
C ASN A 39 21.88 -3.98 -7.69
N TYR A 40 21.20 -4.29 -8.78
CA TYR A 40 20.00 -3.57 -9.21
C TYR A 40 18.92 -4.58 -9.59
N ILE A 41 17.69 -4.13 -9.60
CA ILE A 41 16.51 -4.87 -10.00
C ILE A 41 15.87 -4.14 -11.18
N VAL A 42 15.31 -4.89 -12.11
CA VAL A 42 14.54 -4.36 -13.23
C VAL A 42 13.13 -4.91 -13.10
N ALA A 43 12.17 -4.03 -12.87
CA ALA A 43 10.78 -4.38 -12.60
C ALA A 43 9.85 -3.20 -12.91
N ASP A 44 8.64 -3.49 -13.37
CA ASP A 44 7.56 -2.53 -13.55
C ASP A 44 6.95 -2.22 -12.16
N VAL A 45 7.49 -1.20 -11.48
CA VAL A 45 7.07 -0.88 -10.12
C VAL A 45 5.96 0.15 -10.06
N ASP A 46 5.71 0.89 -11.13
CA ASP A 46 4.66 1.89 -11.21
C ASP A 46 3.49 1.47 -12.10
N TRP A 47 3.53 0.23 -12.61
CA TRP A 47 2.45 -0.44 -13.33
C TRP A 47 2.08 0.20 -14.68
N ASP A 48 3.02 0.89 -15.31
CA ASP A 48 2.82 1.50 -16.62
C ASP A 48 3.09 0.55 -17.80
N GLY A 49 3.49 -0.69 -17.49
CA GLY A 49 3.81 -1.74 -18.45
C GLY A 49 5.26 -1.69 -18.97
N ARG A 50 6.12 -0.88 -18.34
CA ARG A 50 7.55 -0.78 -18.64
C ARG A 50 8.35 -0.95 -17.36
N ASP A 51 9.61 -1.33 -17.52
CA ASP A 51 10.45 -1.63 -16.37
C ASP A 51 11.25 -0.41 -15.90
N GLU A 52 11.25 -0.19 -14.60
CA GLU A 52 12.12 0.71 -13.87
C GLU A 52 13.40 0.03 -13.47
N ILE A 53 14.42 0.85 -13.19
CA ILE A 53 15.64 0.39 -12.54
C ILE A 53 15.57 0.73 -11.06
N VAL A 54 15.32 -0.28 -10.24
CA VAL A 54 15.35 -0.17 -8.78
C VAL A 54 16.77 -0.43 -8.29
N TRP A 55 17.42 0.60 -7.80
CA TRP A 55 18.83 0.50 -7.43
C TRP A 55 19.14 1.05 -6.05
N GLY A 56 19.00 0.20 -5.08
CA GLY A 56 19.24 0.54 -3.69
C GLY A 56 18.18 1.51 -3.16
N SER A 57 18.64 2.65 -2.70
CA SER A 57 17.78 3.67 -2.11
C SER A 57 17.09 4.58 -3.13
N MET A 58 17.07 4.21 -4.41
CA MET A 58 16.44 5.00 -5.49
C MET A 58 15.82 4.14 -6.57
N VAL A 59 14.88 4.74 -7.29
CA VAL A 59 14.21 4.17 -8.48
C VAL A 59 14.40 5.14 -9.65
N ILE A 60 14.78 4.59 -10.79
CA ILE A 60 14.93 5.31 -12.06
C ILE A 60 13.87 4.78 -13.01
N ASP A 61 13.02 5.66 -13.47
CA ASP A 61 11.92 5.44 -14.38
C ASP A 61 12.41 5.01 -15.79
N ASP A 62 11.60 4.28 -16.56
CA ASP A 62 11.85 3.78 -17.92
C ASP A 62 12.30 4.89 -18.88
N ASN A 63 11.87 6.13 -18.66
CA ASN A 63 12.22 7.31 -19.40
C ASN A 63 13.62 7.90 -19.06
N GLY A 64 14.34 7.28 -18.11
CA GLY A 64 15.67 7.71 -17.67
C GLY A 64 15.68 8.87 -16.68
N LYS A 65 14.56 9.16 -16.01
CA LYS A 65 14.47 10.15 -14.94
C LYS A 65 14.41 9.45 -13.58
N GLY A 66 14.74 10.15 -12.52
CA GLY A 66 14.54 9.62 -11.17
C GLY A 66 13.04 9.57 -10.82
N LEU A 67 12.54 8.44 -10.38
CA LEU A 67 11.15 8.26 -9.96
C LEU A 67 10.99 8.60 -8.48
N SER A 68 11.75 7.92 -7.61
CA SER A 68 11.70 8.14 -6.15
C SER A 68 13.01 7.79 -5.46
N THR A 69 13.20 8.26 -4.22
CA THR A 69 14.38 7.92 -3.41
C THR A 69 14.07 8.01 -1.91
N THR A 70 14.63 7.09 -1.13
CA THR A 70 14.59 7.18 0.34
C THR A 70 15.60 8.17 0.90
N GLY A 71 16.66 8.49 0.17
CA GLY A 71 17.79 9.29 0.67
C GLY A 71 18.68 8.57 1.70
N LEU A 72 18.51 7.25 1.92
CA LEU A 72 19.23 6.51 2.96
C LEU A 72 20.68 6.16 2.60
N GLY A 73 21.08 6.31 1.32
CA GLY A 73 22.42 6.06 0.87
C GLY A 73 22.67 4.63 0.39
N HIS A 74 23.94 4.25 0.38
CA HIS A 74 24.42 2.95 -0.09
C HIS A 74 24.04 1.79 0.83
N GLY A 75 23.98 0.57 0.27
CA GLY A 75 23.75 -0.69 0.99
C GLY A 75 24.07 -1.92 0.13
N ASP A 76 23.86 -3.09 0.69
CA ASP A 76 24.35 -4.36 0.14
C ASP A 76 23.27 -5.23 -0.50
N ALA A 77 22.08 -5.28 0.08
CA ALA A 77 21.03 -6.19 -0.35
C ALA A 77 19.66 -5.50 -0.43
N GLN A 78 18.89 -5.94 -1.42
CA GLN A 78 17.53 -5.49 -1.66
C GLN A 78 16.69 -6.59 -2.30
N HIS A 79 15.43 -6.65 -1.93
CA HIS A 79 14.44 -7.59 -2.44
C HIS A 79 13.18 -6.83 -2.82
N ILE A 80 12.52 -7.25 -3.90
CA ILE A 80 11.28 -6.68 -4.39
C ILE A 80 10.26 -7.80 -4.61
N GLY A 81 9.01 -7.54 -4.29
CA GLY A 81 7.90 -8.46 -4.52
C GLY A 81 6.60 -7.92 -3.95
N ASP A 82 5.53 -8.61 -4.19
CA ASP A 82 4.25 -8.41 -3.54
C ASP A 82 4.33 -9.04 -2.13
N PHE A 83 5.01 -8.36 -1.20
CA PHE A 83 5.27 -8.87 0.15
C PHE A 83 4.05 -8.68 1.07
N ASN A 84 3.25 -7.65 0.83
CA ASN A 84 1.99 -7.43 1.50
C ASN A 84 0.82 -7.53 0.51
N PRO A 85 0.23 -8.71 0.32
CA PRO A 85 -0.82 -8.91 -0.67
C PRO A 85 -2.13 -8.17 -0.36
N TYR A 86 -2.20 -7.44 0.76
CA TYR A 86 -3.31 -6.58 1.15
C TYR A 86 -3.08 -5.09 0.83
N ILE A 87 -1.95 -4.75 0.21
CA ILE A 87 -1.66 -3.42 -0.36
C ILE A 87 -1.55 -3.58 -1.87
N HIS A 88 -2.05 -2.61 -2.64
CA HIS A 88 -1.85 -2.60 -4.08
C HIS A 88 -0.43 -2.16 -4.41
N GLY A 89 0.26 -2.90 -5.25
CA GLY A 89 1.61 -2.59 -5.66
C GLY A 89 2.62 -3.66 -5.25
N GLN A 90 3.87 -3.27 -5.27
CA GLN A 90 4.99 -4.06 -4.79
C GLN A 90 5.75 -3.31 -3.71
N GLU A 91 6.40 -4.07 -2.86
CA GLU A 91 7.22 -3.52 -1.80
C GLU A 91 8.67 -3.95 -1.94
N MET A 92 9.50 -3.23 -1.22
CA MET A 92 10.92 -3.54 -1.08
C MET A 92 11.31 -3.79 0.36
N PHE A 93 12.18 -4.78 0.56
CA PHE A 93 12.94 -4.96 1.79
C PHE A 93 14.42 -4.80 1.49
N ALA A 94 15.10 -3.88 2.19
CA ALA A 94 16.47 -3.51 1.88
C ALA A 94 17.28 -3.17 3.13
N CYS A 95 18.61 -3.33 3.05
CA CYS A 95 19.53 -2.94 4.13
C CYS A 95 20.59 -1.95 3.64
N ASN A 96 20.86 -0.93 4.48
CA ASN A 96 21.76 0.17 4.21
C ASN A 96 23.06 0.06 5.02
N GLU A 97 24.19 0.35 4.35
CA GLU A 97 25.50 0.58 4.96
C GLU A 97 25.66 2.05 5.37
N ASP A 98 25.38 2.97 4.42
CA ASP A 98 25.21 4.39 4.75
C ASP A 98 23.89 4.55 5.52
N ASN A 99 23.87 5.36 6.58
CA ASN A 99 22.73 5.43 7.50
C ASN A 99 22.25 4.03 7.93
N PRO A 100 23.12 3.25 8.61
CA PRO A 100 22.93 1.83 8.86
C PRO A 100 21.52 1.50 9.32
N SER A 101 20.83 0.67 8.59
CA SER A 101 19.44 0.31 8.86
C SER A 101 18.94 -0.76 7.91
N ASN A 102 17.87 -1.46 8.28
CA ASN A 102 17.00 -2.09 7.31
C ASN A 102 15.72 -1.28 7.13
N ASN A 103 15.03 -1.48 6.03
CA ASN A 103 13.76 -0.82 5.79
C ASN A 103 12.84 -1.67 4.90
N TYR A 104 11.54 -1.57 5.18
CA TYR A 104 10.45 -2.08 4.37
C TYR A 104 9.66 -0.89 3.83
N ARG A 105 9.41 -0.85 2.52
CA ARG A 105 8.87 0.33 1.85
C ARG A 105 8.10 0.00 0.59
N ASP A 106 7.27 0.92 0.15
CA ASP A 106 6.66 0.96 -1.16
C ASP A 106 7.72 1.06 -2.27
N ALA A 107 7.62 0.20 -3.29
CA ALA A 107 8.61 0.12 -4.35
C ALA A 107 8.56 1.33 -5.30
N THR A 108 7.38 1.90 -5.55
CA THR A 108 7.17 3.01 -6.47
C THR A 108 7.56 4.35 -5.85
N THR A 109 7.01 4.64 -4.67
CA THR A 109 7.09 5.96 -4.02
C THR A 109 8.28 6.10 -3.07
N SER A 110 8.94 4.98 -2.72
CA SER A 110 9.93 4.89 -1.65
C SER A 110 9.41 5.28 -0.25
N LYS A 111 8.08 5.31 -0.05
CA LYS A 111 7.46 5.50 1.26
C LYS A 111 7.85 4.37 2.20
N ILE A 112 8.47 4.71 3.32
CA ILE A 112 8.94 3.74 4.31
C ILE A 112 7.78 3.37 5.23
N TYR A 113 7.45 2.09 5.31
CA TYR A 113 6.48 1.52 6.24
C TYR A 113 7.12 1.12 7.56
N TYR A 114 8.33 0.54 7.50
CA TYR A 114 9.11 0.13 8.67
C TYR A 114 10.58 0.47 8.45
N ARG A 115 11.26 0.89 9.50
CA ARG A 115 12.70 1.10 9.51
C ARG A 115 13.28 0.88 10.90
N LYS A 116 14.30 0.04 10.99
CA LYS A 116 15.16 -0.04 12.17
C LYS A 116 16.54 0.53 11.84
N THR A 117 16.97 1.51 12.61
CA THR A 117 18.32 2.08 12.52
C THR A 117 19.31 1.25 13.33
N ASP A 118 20.55 1.14 12.86
CA ASP A 118 21.62 0.46 13.53
C ASP A 118 22.86 1.37 13.66
N THR A 119 23.88 0.87 14.37
CA THR A 119 25.18 1.54 14.53
C THR A 119 26.24 0.99 13.58
N ASN A 120 25.98 -0.17 12.97
CA ASN A 120 26.87 -0.86 12.05
C ASN A 120 26.13 -1.18 10.74
N ASP A 121 26.92 -1.43 9.70
CA ASP A 121 26.43 -1.96 8.43
C ASP A 121 25.54 -3.20 8.65
N ASP A 122 24.32 -3.15 8.15
CA ASP A 122 23.36 -4.26 8.28
C ASP A 122 23.65 -5.41 7.30
N GLY A 123 24.46 -5.18 6.31
CA GLY A 123 25.12 -6.14 5.41
C GLY A 123 24.22 -7.00 4.56
N ARG A 124 23.25 -7.70 5.14
CA ARG A 124 22.33 -8.61 4.43
C ARG A 124 20.94 -8.58 5.04
N CYS A 125 19.96 -8.75 4.17
CA CYS A 125 18.56 -8.91 4.54
C CYS A 125 17.86 -9.88 3.59
N LEU A 126 16.68 -10.34 3.96
CA LEU A 126 15.83 -11.17 3.13
C LEU A 126 14.37 -10.92 3.49
N ALA A 127 13.48 -11.02 2.50
CA ALA A 127 12.05 -11.08 2.72
C ALA A 127 11.44 -12.22 1.90
N GLY A 128 10.45 -12.89 2.46
CA GLY A 128 9.75 -14.00 1.82
C GLY A 128 8.62 -14.54 2.65
N ASN A 129 7.79 -15.37 2.03
CA ASN A 129 6.67 -16.06 2.68
C ASN A 129 7.17 -17.32 3.42
N PHE A 130 7.75 -17.13 4.61
CA PHE A 130 8.44 -18.21 5.34
C PHE A 130 7.57 -18.96 6.36
N TYR A 131 6.43 -18.42 6.76
CA TYR A 131 5.64 -18.94 7.89
C TYR A 131 4.14 -18.89 7.63
N ASN A 132 3.45 -19.99 7.88
CA ASN A 132 1.98 -20.04 7.75
C ASN A 132 1.22 -19.16 8.77
N ASP A 133 1.85 -18.84 9.90
CA ASP A 133 1.22 -18.10 10.98
C ASP A 133 1.12 -16.58 10.69
N PHE A 134 1.82 -16.11 9.65
CA PHE A 134 1.82 -14.72 9.24
C PHE A 134 1.39 -14.62 7.77
N PRO A 135 0.23 -14.03 7.48
CA PRO A 135 -0.15 -13.79 6.09
C PRO A 135 0.81 -12.77 5.45
N GLY A 136 1.22 -13.03 4.20
CA GLY A 136 2.23 -12.22 3.53
C GLY A 136 3.66 -12.61 3.88
N ALA A 137 4.62 -11.76 3.53
CA ALA A 137 6.02 -12.03 3.78
C ALA A 137 6.47 -11.63 5.20
N VAL A 138 7.59 -12.21 5.60
CA VAL A 138 8.35 -11.82 6.79
C VAL A 138 9.72 -11.31 6.33
N GLY A 139 10.07 -10.09 6.72
CA GLY A 139 11.38 -9.49 6.45
C GLY A 139 12.31 -9.60 7.66
N HIS A 140 13.60 -9.78 7.42
CA HIS A 140 14.63 -9.79 8.48
C HIS A 140 16.00 -9.39 7.93
N SER A 141 16.90 -9.01 8.81
CA SER A 141 18.26 -8.62 8.46
C SER A 141 19.31 -9.20 9.42
N ALA A 142 20.58 -8.89 9.16
CA ALA A 142 21.67 -9.34 10.01
C ALA A 142 21.56 -8.84 11.46
N HIS A 143 20.95 -7.68 11.66
CA HIS A 143 20.86 -7.02 12.96
C HIS A 143 19.42 -6.79 13.43
N ASP A 144 18.44 -7.39 12.76
CA ASP A 144 17.04 -7.26 13.13
C ASP A 144 16.33 -8.62 13.18
N THR A 145 15.40 -8.74 14.12
CA THR A 145 14.51 -9.89 14.22
C THR A 145 13.39 -9.80 13.17
N PRO A 146 12.76 -10.93 12.83
CA PRO A 146 11.71 -10.92 11.81
C PRO A 146 10.58 -9.91 12.09
N ILE A 147 10.15 -9.22 11.03
CA ILE A 147 8.99 -8.33 11.03
C ILE A 147 7.92 -8.85 10.06
N SER A 148 6.66 -8.70 10.40
CA SER A 148 5.55 -8.93 9.48
C SER A 148 5.43 -7.75 8.51
N THR A 149 5.34 -8.02 7.20
CA THR A 149 5.06 -7.00 6.20
C THR A 149 3.61 -6.50 6.23
N ILE A 150 2.72 -7.21 6.96
CA ILE A 150 1.31 -6.81 7.11
C ILE A 150 1.16 -5.77 8.24
N THR A 151 1.75 -6.04 9.40
CA THR A 151 1.58 -5.18 10.60
C THR A 151 2.73 -4.20 10.80
N ASN A 152 3.85 -4.41 10.12
CA ASN A 152 5.11 -3.67 10.29
C ASN A 152 5.72 -3.80 11.70
N ASP A 153 5.33 -4.84 12.44
CA ASP A 153 5.79 -5.12 13.80
C ASP A 153 6.68 -6.36 13.83
N HIS A 154 7.51 -6.45 14.86
CA HIS A 154 8.28 -7.66 15.13
C HIS A 154 7.36 -8.84 15.42
N VAL A 155 7.70 -9.98 14.84
CA VAL A 155 6.96 -11.22 15.05
C VAL A 155 7.79 -12.20 15.88
N SER A 156 7.13 -12.86 16.85
CA SER A 156 7.75 -13.92 17.64
C SER A 156 7.58 -15.24 16.90
N THR A 157 8.68 -15.76 16.36
CA THR A 157 8.67 -17.02 15.60
C THR A 157 9.93 -17.85 15.85
N ASN A 158 9.87 -19.13 15.45
CA ASN A 158 11.03 -20.01 15.48
C ASN A 158 11.96 -19.70 14.29
N THR A 159 13.10 -19.10 14.56
CA THR A 159 14.10 -18.69 13.56
C THR A 159 15.06 -19.80 13.15
N ASN A 160 14.91 -21.04 13.66
CA ASN A 160 15.74 -22.16 13.22
C ASN A 160 15.61 -22.37 11.72
N GLY A 161 16.71 -22.36 10.99
CA GLY A 161 16.72 -22.48 9.52
C GLY A 161 16.49 -21.15 8.76
N LEU A 162 16.18 -20.05 9.43
CA LEU A 162 16.10 -18.75 8.78
C LEU A 162 17.50 -18.25 8.42
N SER A 163 17.72 -17.83 7.18
CA SER A 163 18.98 -17.24 6.70
C SER A 163 18.70 -16.04 5.79
N MET A 164 19.72 -15.26 5.44
CA MET A 164 19.59 -13.95 4.80
C MET A 164 20.13 -13.86 3.37
N ASN A 165 20.51 -14.98 2.75
CA ASN A 165 21.15 -14.90 1.44
C ASN A 165 20.17 -15.05 0.29
N PHE A 166 19.44 -16.17 0.26
CA PHE A 166 18.50 -16.47 -0.82
C PHE A 166 17.20 -17.04 -0.24
N ARG A 167 16.09 -16.70 -0.85
CA ARG A 167 14.83 -17.43 -0.71
C ARG A 167 14.71 -18.41 -1.88
N ILE A 168 13.97 -19.48 -1.76
CA ILE A 168 13.77 -20.49 -2.79
C ILE A 168 12.45 -21.23 -2.58
N TYR A 169 11.73 -21.54 -3.67
CA TYR A 169 10.66 -22.54 -3.64
C TYR A 169 11.26 -23.92 -3.84
N TRP A 170 11.40 -24.70 -2.78
CA TRP A 170 12.09 -25.99 -2.84
C TRP A 170 11.20 -27.18 -2.56
N ASP A 171 10.47 -27.20 -1.46
CA ASP A 171 9.64 -28.34 -1.11
C ASP A 171 8.26 -28.34 -1.79
N GLY A 172 7.30 -29.07 -1.31
CA GLY A 172 6.02 -29.26 -2.00
C GLY A 172 4.91 -28.32 -1.56
N ASP A 173 5.14 -27.39 -0.63
CA ASP A 173 4.18 -26.39 -0.18
C ASP A 173 4.42 -25.03 -0.82
N LEU A 174 3.62 -24.02 -0.49
CA LEU A 174 3.74 -22.67 -1.06
C LEU A 174 4.53 -21.70 -0.20
N LEU A 175 5.16 -22.18 0.89
CA LEU A 175 6.11 -21.38 1.64
C LEU A 175 7.45 -21.35 0.91
N GLU A 176 8.20 -20.30 1.15
CA GLU A 176 9.57 -20.19 0.69
C GLU A 176 10.53 -20.77 1.72
N GLU A 177 11.56 -21.44 1.26
CA GLU A 177 12.70 -21.84 2.05
C GLU A 177 13.84 -20.83 1.91
N CYS A 178 14.84 -20.99 2.78
CA CYS A 178 16.10 -20.27 2.68
C CYS A 178 17.18 -21.14 2.03
N PHE A 179 17.97 -20.54 1.14
CA PHE A 179 19.16 -21.16 0.60
C PHE A 179 20.41 -20.37 0.98
N ASN A 180 21.39 -21.04 1.56
CA ASN A 180 22.64 -20.42 1.97
C ASN A 180 23.79 -21.42 1.82
N ASP A 181 24.88 -20.99 1.18
CA ASP A 181 26.03 -21.80 0.87
C ASP A 181 25.65 -23.02 -0.01
N THR A 182 25.51 -24.19 0.55
CA THR A 182 25.15 -25.44 -0.12
C THR A 182 23.97 -26.13 0.59
N GLU A 183 23.20 -25.39 1.35
CA GLU A 183 22.14 -25.96 2.18
C GLU A 183 20.80 -25.21 1.94
N VAL A 184 19.73 -25.99 1.79
CA VAL A 184 18.36 -25.49 1.85
C VAL A 184 17.82 -25.74 3.25
N THR A 185 17.29 -24.69 3.84
CA THR A 185 16.72 -24.73 5.19
C THR A 185 15.28 -24.21 5.16
N LYS A 186 14.40 -24.90 5.88
CA LYS A 186 13.02 -24.45 6.09
C LYS A 186 12.93 -23.67 7.39
N PRO A 187 12.54 -22.40 7.39
CA PRO A 187 12.35 -21.61 8.61
C PRO A 187 11.39 -22.29 9.59
N GLY A 188 11.77 -22.35 10.86
CA GLY A 188 11.04 -23.07 11.90
C GLY A 188 11.38 -24.56 12.01
N VAL A 189 11.99 -25.17 11.00
CA VAL A 189 12.32 -26.59 10.94
C VAL A 189 13.84 -26.84 10.98
N GLY A 190 14.61 -26.13 10.15
CA GLY A 190 16.04 -26.32 9.99
C GLY A 190 16.40 -26.88 8.60
N ARG A 191 17.57 -27.50 8.48
CA ARG A 191 18.06 -27.98 7.18
C ARG A 191 17.22 -29.15 6.63
N ILE A 192 16.74 -28.99 5.38
CA ILE A 192 15.98 -30.00 4.65
C ILE A 192 16.74 -30.60 3.47
N ALA A 193 17.70 -29.87 2.89
CA ALA A 193 18.56 -30.41 1.83
C ALA A 193 20.00 -29.92 1.94
N LYS A 194 20.94 -30.69 1.36
CA LYS A 194 22.34 -30.32 1.23
C LYS A 194 22.90 -30.78 -0.12
N MET A 195 23.61 -29.90 -0.81
CA MET A 195 24.25 -30.15 -2.09
C MET A 195 25.67 -30.73 -1.85
N GLU A 196 25.72 -32.00 -1.60
CA GLU A 196 26.98 -32.69 -1.27
C GLU A 196 28.03 -32.57 -2.39
N GLY A 197 29.22 -32.11 -2.05
CA GLY A 197 30.32 -31.88 -2.98
C GLY A 197 30.22 -30.63 -3.84
N ALA A 198 29.24 -29.80 -3.58
CA ALA A 198 29.10 -28.48 -4.18
C ALA A 198 29.87 -27.41 -3.40
N TYR A 199 30.09 -26.26 -4.05
CA TYR A 199 30.74 -25.10 -3.48
C TYR A 199 30.00 -23.85 -3.92
N SER A 200 29.62 -23.00 -2.98
CA SER A 200 29.10 -21.68 -3.24
C SER A 200 30.13 -20.70 -3.84
N ASN A 201 29.69 -19.56 -4.24
CA ASN A 201 30.48 -18.48 -4.79
C ASN A 201 30.47 -17.25 -3.87
N ASN A 202 31.26 -16.25 -4.23
CA ASN A 202 31.22 -14.92 -3.60
C ASN A 202 31.55 -14.92 -2.10
N SER A 203 32.43 -15.82 -1.66
CA SER A 203 32.96 -15.89 -0.29
C SER A 203 31.86 -15.84 0.78
N THR A 204 31.90 -14.86 1.68
CA THR A 204 30.94 -14.70 2.79
C THR A 204 29.49 -14.46 2.35
N LYS A 205 29.25 -14.07 1.10
CA LYS A 205 27.89 -13.94 0.56
C LYS A 205 27.28 -15.31 0.22
N ALA A 206 28.13 -16.36 0.06
CA ALA A 206 27.75 -17.77 -0.06
C ALA A 206 26.60 -18.01 -1.08
N THR A 207 26.74 -17.41 -2.28
CA THR A 207 25.72 -17.43 -3.32
C THR A 207 25.86 -18.64 -4.25
N PRO A 208 24.77 -19.13 -4.88
CA PRO A 208 24.86 -20.15 -5.94
C PRO A 208 25.57 -19.62 -7.20
N CYS A 209 25.88 -20.52 -8.14
CA CYS A 209 26.17 -20.10 -9.51
C CYS A 209 24.92 -19.49 -10.14
N TYR A 210 23.78 -20.12 -9.90
CA TYR A 210 22.50 -19.67 -10.39
C TYR A 210 21.35 -20.37 -9.63
N GLN A 211 20.17 -19.71 -9.52
CA GLN A 211 18.98 -20.28 -8.95
C GLN A 211 17.77 -19.85 -9.77
N GLY A 212 16.80 -20.72 -9.96
CA GLY A 212 15.51 -20.40 -10.56
C GLY A 212 14.75 -21.62 -11.02
N ASP A 213 13.51 -21.40 -11.44
CA ASP A 213 12.60 -22.39 -12.02
C ASP A 213 13.08 -22.84 -13.42
N ILE A 214 14.15 -23.62 -13.47
CA ILE A 214 14.82 -24.03 -14.72
C ILE A 214 14.01 -25.10 -15.45
N PHE A 215 13.30 -25.98 -14.72
CA PHE A 215 12.51 -27.06 -15.29
C PHE A 215 11.06 -26.69 -15.57
N GLY A 216 10.61 -25.50 -15.14
CA GLY A 216 9.31 -24.94 -15.48
C GLY A 216 8.15 -25.54 -14.67
N ASP A 217 8.42 -26.05 -13.48
CA ASP A 217 7.41 -26.64 -12.61
C ASP A 217 7.06 -25.76 -11.38
N TRP A 218 7.44 -24.47 -11.42
CA TRP A 218 7.33 -23.40 -10.43
C TRP A 218 8.28 -23.52 -9.22
N ARG A 219 8.80 -24.69 -8.93
CA ARG A 219 9.87 -24.86 -7.94
C ARG A 219 11.20 -24.54 -8.58
N GLU A 220 12.15 -24.12 -7.75
CA GLU A 220 13.40 -23.58 -8.27
C GLU A 220 14.54 -24.57 -8.11
N GLU A 221 15.39 -24.64 -9.13
CA GLU A 221 16.62 -25.41 -9.13
C GLU A 221 17.80 -24.55 -8.68
N ILE A 222 18.81 -25.23 -8.17
CA ILE A 222 20.08 -24.64 -7.76
C ILE A 222 21.19 -25.16 -8.67
N ILE A 223 21.96 -24.25 -9.23
CA ILE A 223 23.18 -24.58 -10.00
C ILE A 223 24.39 -24.23 -9.16
N GLU A 224 25.24 -25.26 -8.88
CA GLU A 224 26.45 -25.11 -8.14
C GLU A 224 27.65 -25.72 -8.86
N ARG A 225 28.85 -25.17 -8.59
CA ARG A 225 30.11 -25.74 -9.04
C ARG A 225 30.57 -26.84 -8.09
N THR A 226 31.38 -27.73 -8.60
CA THR A 226 32.01 -28.84 -7.83
C THR A 226 33.53 -28.80 -7.91
N ALA A 227 34.21 -29.51 -7.00
CA ALA A 227 35.68 -29.53 -6.91
C ALA A 227 36.38 -30.10 -8.17
N ASP A 228 35.68 -30.93 -8.93
CA ASP A 228 36.14 -31.52 -10.18
C ASP A 228 35.88 -30.66 -11.43
N ASN A 229 35.57 -29.36 -11.23
CA ASN A 229 35.28 -28.38 -12.26
C ASN A 229 34.00 -28.68 -13.07
N ASN A 230 33.09 -29.44 -12.52
CA ASN A 230 31.76 -29.63 -13.09
C ASN A 230 30.76 -28.59 -12.53
N ILE A 231 29.64 -28.44 -13.23
CA ILE A 231 28.45 -27.75 -12.79
C ILE A 231 27.39 -28.81 -12.56
N ARG A 232 26.68 -28.74 -11.42
CA ARG A 232 25.55 -29.62 -11.12
C ARG A 232 24.30 -28.78 -10.95
N ILE A 233 23.18 -29.30 -11.45
CA ILE A 233 21.85 -28.79 -11.23
C ILE A 233 21.20 -29.68 -10.16
N TYR A 234 20.75 -29.08 -9.11
CA TYR A 234 20.04 -29.74 -8.01
C TYR A 234 18.56 -29.34 -8.09
N THR A 235 17.69 -30.33 -8.08
CA THR A 235 16.24 -30.18 -8.07
C THR A 235 15.65 -30.97 -6.91
N THR A 236 14.48 -30.55 -6.45
CA THR A 236 13.74 -31.30 -5.44
C THR A 236 13.08 -32.54 -6.02
N THR A 237 12.92 -33.56 -5.18
CA THR A 237 12.11 -34.76 -5.51
C THR A 237 10.83 -34.86 -4.70
N GLU A 238 10.57 -33.85 -3.86
CA GLU A 238 9.36 -33.82 -3.04
C GLU A 238 8.11 -33.68 -3.90
N PRO A 239 7.07 -34.49 -3.68
CA PRO A 239 5.84 -34.36 -4.42
C PRO A 239 5.05 -33.14 -3.94
N THR A 240 4.37 -32.47 -4.88
CA THR A 240 3.46 -31.37 -4.56
C THR A 240 2.04 -31.61 -5.10
N LYS A 241 1.04 -31.16 -4.33
CA LYS A 241 -0.37 -31.10 -4.76
C LYS A 241 -0.67 -29.87 -5.62
N TRP A 242 0.20 -28.88 -5.57
CA TRP A 242 -0.01 -27.59 -6.23
C TRP A 242 0.31 -27.66 -7.72
N ARG A 243 -0.47 -26.96 -8.51
CA ARG A 243 -0.35 -26.86 -9.97
C ARG A 243 -0.30 -25.40 -10.37
N ASN A 244 0.84 -24.77 -10.10
CA ASN A 244 1.08 -23.38 -10.46
C ASN A 244 1.67 -23.28 -11.87
N TYR A 245 1.56 -22.09 -12.46
CA TYR A 245 2.32 -21.79 -13.67
C TYR A 245 3.81 -21.77 -13.35
N SER A 246 4.65 -22.05 -14.35
CA SER A 246 6.08 -21.78 -14.25
C SER A 246 6.31 -20.30 -13.94
N LEU A 247 7.25 -20.01 -13.05
CA LEU A 247 7.62 -18.63 -12.69
C LEU A 247 8.14 -17.82 -13.89
N TRP A 248 8.55 -18.49 -14.98
CA TRP A 248 8.93 -17.84 -16.24
C TRP A 248 7.77 -17.11 -16.94
N TYR A 249 6.52 -17.35 -16.59
CA TYR A 249 5.40 -16.57 -17.10
C TYR A 249 5.36 -15.16 -16.51
N ASP A 250 5.95 -14.96 -15.34
CA ASP A 250 6.08 -13.65 -14.72
C ASP A 250 7.22 -12.83 -15.36
N HIS A 251 6.92 -11.62 -15.80
CA HIS A 251 7.88 -10.74 -16.45
C HIS A 251 9.04 -10.34 -15.50
N GLN A 252 8.71 -9.96 -14.27
CA GLN A 252 9.69 -9.58 -13.27
C GLN A 252 10.62 -10.74 -12.91
N TYR A 253 10.06 -11.94 -12.77
CA TYR A 253 10.87 -13.14 -12.49
C TYR A 253 11.87 -13.41 -13.62
N ARG A 254 11.45 -13.28 -14.91
CA ARG A 254 12.37 -13.39 -16.06
C ARG A 254 13.49 -12.36 -16.00
N ASN A 255 13.15 -11.11 -15.67
CA ASN A 255 14.16 -10.07 -15.46
C ASN A 255 15.11 -10.45 -14.32
N GLY A 256 14.57 -10.99 -13.23
CA GLY A 256 15.33 -11.53 -12.10
C GLY A 256 16.33 -12.60 -12.51
N MET A 257 15.92 -13.52 -13.38
CA MET A 257 16.80 -14.55 -13.94
C MET A 257 17.96 -13.95 -14.74
N VAL A 258 17.78 -12.79 -15.37
CA VAL A 258 18.84 -12.12 -16.13
C VAL A 258 19.79 -11.32 -15.24
N TRP A 259 19.26 -10.52 -14.30
CA TRP A 259 20.10 -9.66 -13.47
C TRP A 259 20.70 -10.38 -12.23
N GLN A 260 20.19 -11.56 -11.85
CA GLN A 260 20.66 -12.32 -10.69
C GLN A 260 22.19 -12.38 -10.56
N PRO A 261 22.98 -12.69 -11.60
CA PRO A 261 24.43 -12.77 -11.49
C PRO A 261 25.15 -11.40 -11.50
N CYS A 262 24.44 -10.30 -11.54
CA CYS A 262 25.03 -8.96 -11.56
C CYS A 262 25.38 -8.49 -10.15
N GLY A 263 26.60 -8.04 -9.92
CA GLY A 263 27.05 -7.54 -8.63
C GLY A 263 27.02 -8.61 -7.52
N TYR A 264 26.39 -8.28 -6.39
CA TYR A 264 26.12 -9.29 -5.35
C TYR A 264 24.84 -10.04 -5.74
N ASN A 265 24.99 -11.33 -6.08
CA ASN A 265 23.85 -12.16 -6.47
C ASN A 265 22.71 -12.07 -5.46
N GLN A 266 21.50 -11.89 -5.95
CA GLN A 266 20.27 -11.90 -5.19
C GLN A 266 19.25 -12.83 -5.87
N PRO A 267 18.34 -13.48 -5.14
CA PRO A 267 17.35 -14.35 -5.74
C PRO A 267 16.38 -13.57 -6.63
N PRO A 268 15.88 -14.16 -7.71
CA PRO A 268 14.74 -13.60 -8.45
C PRO A 268 13.49 -13.66 -7.56
N HIS A 269 12.61 -12.69 -7.70
CA HIS A 269 11.31 -12.64 -7.04
C HIS A 269 10.20 -12.49 -8.09
N ALA A 270 9.05 -13.11 -7.83
CA ALA A 270 7.86 -12.88 -8.63
C ALA A 270 7.24 -11.51 -8.31
N SER A 271 6.53 -10.94 -9.29
CA SER A 271 5.79 -9.68 -9.13
C SER A 271 4.49 -9.84 -8.34
N TYR A 272 4.10 -11.06 -8.02
CA TYR A 272 2.85 -11.42 -7.35
C TYR A 272 3.14 -12.32 -6.15
N PHE A 273 2.26 -12.29 -5.17
CA PHE A 273 2.35 -13.19 -4.01
C PHE A 273 1.96 -14.61 -4.41
N LEU A 274 2.86 -15.56 -4.24
CA LEU A 274 2.61 -16.98 -4.39
C LEU A 274 2.52 -17.61 -3.00
N GLY A 275 1.30 -17.83 -2.50
CA GLY A 275 1.06 -18.36 -1.16
C GLY A 275 -0.40 -18.71 -0.94
N GLU A 276 -0.68 -19.45 0.13
CA GLU A 276 -2.06 -19.66 0.59
C GLU A 276 -2.47 -18.48 1.47
N LEU A 277 -3.38 -17.66 0.95
CA LEU A 277 -4.02 -16.61 1.72
C LEU A 277 -5.53 -16.80 1.66
N GLU A 278 -6.17 -16.84 2.83
CA GLU A 278 -7.62 -16.86 2.88
C GLU A 278 -8.20 -15.54 2.35
N GLY A 279 -9.18 -15.66 1.45
CA GLY A 279 -9.88 -14.52 0.84
C GLY A 279 -9.11 -13.81 -0.27
N ILE A 280 -7.93 -14.29 -0.64
CA ILE A 280 -7.21 -13.79 -1.81
C ILE A 280 -7.08 -14.92 -2.83
N THR A 281 -7.63 -14.70 -4.00
CA THR A 281 -7.35 -15.56 -5.15
C THR A 281 -5.98 -15.15 -5.69
N ILE A 282 -5.05 -16.11 -5.76
CA ILE A 282 -3.73 -15.89 -6.36
C ILE A 282 -3.94 -15.59 -7.84
N ALA A 283 -3.61 -14.38 -8.25
CA ALA A 283 -3.64 -14.01 -9.65
C ALA A 283 -2.58 -14.82 -10.41
N PRO A 284 -2.91 -15.39 -11.58
CA PRO A 284 -1.87 -15.86 -12.47
C PRO A 284 -1.02 -14.65 -12.89
N PRO A 285 0.30 -14.84 -13.13
CA PRO A 285 1.11 -13.77 -13.66
C PRO A 285 0.48 -13.24 -14.96
N PRO A 286 0.70 -11.95 -15.28
CA PRO A 286 0.25 -11.38 -16.54
C PRO A 286 0.69 -12.28 -17.69
N LEU A 287 -0.27 -12.79 -18.42
CA LEU A 287 -0.01 -13.80 -19.43
C LEU A 287 0.86 -13.19 -20.54
N THR A 288 1.94 -13.84 -20.91
CA THR A 288 2.79 -13.40 -22.01
C THR A 288 2.01 -13.41 -23.35
N THR A 289 2.40 -12.60 -24.30
CA THR A 289 1.78 -12.50 -25.63
C THR A 289 1.96 -13.73 -26.51
N THR A 290 2.79 -14.69 -26.12
CA THR A 290 3.09 -15.88 -26.90
C THR A 290 1.86 -16.80 -27.03
N GLY A 291 1.47 -17.13 -28.26
CA GLY A 291 0.33 -18.01 -28.56
C GLY A 291 -1.03 -17.33 -28.55
N ARG A 292 -1.08 -15.99 -28.63
CA ARG A 292 -2.30 -15.19 -28.68
C ARG A 292 -2.44 -14.46 -30.00
N GLU A 293 -3.69 -14.17 -30.36
CA GLU A 293 -4.02 -13.36 -31.51
C GLU A 293 -4.26 -11.93 -31.03
N GLU A 294 -3.43 -10.99 -31.49
CA GLU A 294 -3.56 -9.58 -31.12
C GLU A 294 -4.83 -8.97 -31.75
N VAL A 295 -5.54 -8.22 -30.93
CA VAL A 295 -6.72 -7.43 -31.33
C VAL A 295 -6.32 -5.97 -31.47
N SER A 296 -6.62 -5.37 -32.60
CA SER A 296 -6.35 -3.93 -32.83
C SER A 296 -7.61 -3.10 -33.13
N THR A 297 -8.52 -3.63 -33.95
CA THR A 297 -9.69 -2.88 -34.43
C THR A 297 -11.01 -3.62 -34.30
N SER A 298 -10.99 -4.97 -34.38
CA SER A 298 -12.21 -5.75 -34.36
C SER A 298 -12.01 -7.17 -33.82
N ILE A 299 -13.07 -7.70 -33.18
CA ILE A 299 -13.18 -9.10 -32.73
C ILE A 299 -14.29 -9.76 -33.56
N GLY A 300 -13.88 -10.59 -34.50
CA GLY A 300 -14.80 -11.30 -35.39
C GLY A 300 -14.68 -12.80 -35.29
N SER A 301 -15.41 -13.53 -36.18
CA SER A 301 -15.44 -15.00 -36.22
C SER A 301 -14.07 -15.67 -36.47
N SER A 302 -13.10 -14.94 -37.01
CA SER A 302 -11.73 -15.43 -37.21
C SER A 302 -11.01 -15.73 -35.88
N LEU A 303 -11.47 -15.13 -34.77
CA LEU A 303 -10.95 -15.33 -33.43
C LEU A 303 -11.73 -16.38 -32.61
N ASN A 304 -12.81 -16.95 -33.16
CA ASN A 304 -13.60 -17.97 -32.47
C ASN A 304 -12.73 -19.16 -32.08
N GLY A 305 -12.84 -19.59 -30.83
CA GLY A 305 -12.06 -20.69 -30.25
C GLY A 305 -10.59 -20.38 -30.00
N LYS A 306 -10.14 -19.17 -30.27
CA LYS A 306 -8.75 -18.73 -30.04
C LYS A 306 -8.62 -17.88 -28.78
N HIS A 307 -7.39 -17.63 -28.36
CA HIS A 307 -7.08 -16.65 -27.33
C HIS A 307 -6.84 -15.29 -28.01
N ALA A 308 -7.77 -14.38 -27.86
CA ALA A 308 -7.69 -13.01 -28.36
C ALA A 308 -7.19 -12.08 -27.26
N MET A 309 -6.27 -11.16 -27.58
CA MET A 309 -5.73 -10.21 -26.62
C MET A 309 -5.75 -8.77 -27.15
N LEU A 310 -6.28 -7.86 -26.34
CA LEU A 310 -6.22 -6.42 -26.55
C LEU A 310 -5.20 -5.83 -25.58
N ASP A 311 -4.06 -5.37 -26.12
CA ASP A 311 -2.89 -4.92 -25.37
C ASP A 311 -2.34 -3.62 -25.97
N ALA A 312 -3.17 -2.58 -25.98
CA ALA A 312 -2.81 -1.28 -26.54
C ALA A 312 -2.43 -0.29 -25.44
N ASN A 313 -1.28 0.38 -25.60
CA ASN A 313 -0.82 1.44 -24.70
C ASN A 313 -1.42 2.80 -25.09
N SER A 314 -2.72 2.86 -25.30
CA SER A 314 -3.49 4.06 -25.61
C SER A 314 -4.98 3.80 -25.49
N ASP A 315 -5.78 4.83 -25.41
CA ASP A 315 -7.22 4.70 -25.57
C ASP A 315 -7.56 4.13 -26.96
N VAL A 316 -8.33 3.05 -26.99
CA VAL A 316 -8.76 2.40 -28.24
C VAL A 316 -10.22 2.03 -28.20
N THR A 317 -10.83 1.99 -29.40
CA THR A 317 -12.18 1.48 -29.60
C THR A 317 -12.14 0.31 -30.55
N VAL A 318 -12.67 -0.84 -30.10
CA VAL A 318 -12.67 -2.10 -30.83
C VAL A 318 -14.11 -2.56 -31.07
N SER A 319 -14.44 -2.95 -32.31
CA SER A 319 -15.76 -3.47 -32.62
C SER A 319 -15.85 -4.97 -32.36
N VAL A 320 -16.91 -5.42 -31.72
CA VAL A 320 -17.22 -6.84 -31.51
C VAL A 320 -18.32 -7.26 -32.49
N ALA A 321 -18.07 -8.28 -33.27
CA ALA A 321 -19.09 -8.84 -34.15
C ALA A 321 -20.14 -9.63 -33.34
N ASN A 322 -21.40 -9.60 -33.79
CA ASN A 322 -22.45 -10.43 -33.17
C ASN A 322 -22.06 -11.90 -33.20
N GLY A 323 -22.09 -12.55 -32.04
CA GLY A 323 -21.76 -13.96 -31.89
C GLY A 323 -20.27 -14.29 -31.89
N ALA A 324 -19.41 -13.31 -31.68
CA ALA A 324 -17.99 -13.56 -31.45
C ALA A 324 -17.81 -14.47 -30.23
N SER A 325 -16.98 -15.52 -30.38
CA SER A 325 -16.78 -16.53 -29.35
C SER A 325 -15.31 -16.96 -29.24
N PRO A 326 -14.38 -16.05 -28.95
CA PRO A 326 -13.03 -16.46 -28.62
C PRO A 326 -13.05 -17.41 -27.42
N ALA A 327 -12.12 -18.36 -27.33
CA ALA A 327 -12.02 -19.22 -26.15
C ALA A 327 -11.69 -18.41 -24.91
N ILE A 328 -10.75 -17.46 -25.07
CA ILE A 328 -10.39 -16.46 -24.05
C ILE A 328 -10.29 -15.10 -24.74
N PHE A 329 -10.88 -14.07 -24.14
CA PHE A 329 -10.59 -12.69 -24.48
C PHE A 329 -9.88 -12.05 -23.29
N THR A 330 -8.67 -11.58 -23.50
CA THR A 330 -7.89 -10.86 -22.49
C THR A 330 -7.77 -9.40 -22.88
N ASP A 331 -8.10 -8.52 -21.96
CA ASP A 331 -7.82 -7.08 -22.02
C ASP A 331 -6.70 -6.74 -21.06
N ASN A 332 -5.71 -5.98 -21.53
CA ASN A 332 -4.58 -5.47 -20.76
C ASN A 332 -4.44 -3.96 -20.94
N ALA A 333 -5.51 -3.22 -20.64
CA ALA A 333 -5.45 -1.76 -20.64
C ALA A 333 -4.51 -1.29 -19.51
N PRO A 334 -3.34 -0.70 -19.82
CA PRO A 334 -2.38 -0.30 -18.79
C PRO A 334 -2.71 1.06 -18.18
N SER A 335 -1.99 1.41 -17.14
CA SER A 335 -1.82 2.78 -16.67
C SER A 335 -0.58 3.42 -17.32
N TRP A 336 -0.46 4.70 -17.17
CA TRP A 336 0.72 5.48 -17.53
C TRP A 336 1.03 6.49 -16.44
N VAL A 337 2.27 6.55 -16.01
CA VAL A 337 2.72 7.53 -15.02
C VAL A 337 3.05 8.83 -15.74
N GLN A 338 2.43 9.91 -15.30
CA GLN A 338 2.76 11.22 -15.83
C GLN A 338 4.20 11.57 -15.46
N GLY A 339 5.10 11.50 -16.43
CA GLY A 339 6.52 11.81 -16.27
C GLY A 339 6.72 13.16 -15.59
N THR A 340 7.60 13.19 -14.59
CA THR A 340 7.96 14.42 -13.88
C THR A 340 8.92 15.25 -14.67
N ALA A 341 8.85 16.58 -14.50
CA ALA A 341 9.86 17.49 -15.01
C ALA A 341 11.25 17.11 -14.46
N GLU A 342 12.31 17.28 -15.28
CA GLU A 342 13.70 16.92 -14.96
C GLU A 342 14.25 17.53 -13.65
N SER A 343 13.61 18.57 -13.13
CA SER A 343 14.00 19.29 -11.92
C SER A 343 13.40 18.73 -10.63
N GLU A 344 12.46 17.78 -10.69
CA GLU A 344 11.74 17.31 -9.52
C GLU A 344 12.25 15.94 -9.10
N CYS A 345 13.03 15.92 -8.02
CA CYS A 345 13.27 14.72 -7.27
C CYS A 345 12.02 14.40 -6.46
N LYS A 346 11.40 13.29 -6.71
CA LYS A 346 10.32 12.78 -5.87
C LYS A 346 10.94 12.17 -4.62
N THR A 347 10.57 12.73 -3.49
CA THR A 347 10.84 12.13 -2.20
C THR A 347 9.72 11.16 -1.86
N LYS A 348 9.91 10.36 -0.82
CA LYS A 348 8.92 9.40 -0.28
C LYS A 348 7.48 9.93 -0.09
N ASP A 349 7.30 11.24 -0.10
CA ASP A 349 6.00 11.90 0.11
C ASP A 349 5.45 12.53 -1.18
N THR A 350 6.02 12.19 -2.34
CA THR A 350 5.54 12.74 -3.63
C THR A 350 4.41 11.87 -4.16
N GLU A 351 3.25 12.46 -4.40
CA GLU A 351 2.13 11.80 -5.06
C GLU A 351 2.47 11.50 -6.52
N ILE A 352 2.38 10.24 -6.91
CA ILE A 352 2.54 9.80 -8.28
C ILE A 352 1.18 9.88 -8.96
N LYS A 353 1.10 10.59 -10.09
CA LYS A 353 -0.13 10.73 -10.86
C LYS A 353 -0.17 9.71 -11.98
N TYR A 354 -1.17 8.86 -11.94
CA TYR A 354 -1.43 7.88 -12.97
C TYR A 354 -2.44 8.43 -13.98
N THR A 355 -2.24 8.10 -15.25
CA THR A 355 -3.25 8.19 -16.29
C THR A 355 -3.59 6.77 -16.72
N TYR A 356 -4.87 6.41 -16.65
CA TYR A 356 -5.33 5.07 -16.99
C TYR A 356 -5.89 5.06 -18.41
N TYR A 357 -5.43 4.15 -19.23
CA TYR A 357 -5.97 3.98 -20.57
C TYR A 357 -7.31 3.25 -20.55
N THR A 358 -8.15 3.58 -21.52
CA THR A 358 -9.49 3.02 -21.68
C THR A 358 -9.60 2.26 -22.99
N HIS A 359 -9.89 0.97 -22.90
CA HIS A 359 -10.25 0.14 -24.02
C HIS A 359 -11.76 0.01 -24.08
N THR A 360 -12.37 0.49 -25.18
CA THR A 360 -13.82 0.47 -25.35
C THR A 360 -14.21 -0.57 -26.40
N LEU A 361 -15.01 -1.57 -25.99
CA LEU A 361 -15.63 -2.49 -26.92
C LEU A 361 -16.98 -1.94 -27.35
N THR A 362 -17.31 -2.07 -28.63
CA THR A 362 -18.59 -1.62 -29.22
C THR A 362 -19.20 -2.68 -30.10
N GLY A 363 -20.50 -2.63 -30.34
CA GLY A 363 -21.19 -3.50 -31.28
C GLY A 363 -21.87 -4.68 -30.64
N GLY A 364 -21.47 -5.91 -30.99
CA GLY A 364 -22.16 -7.16 -30.59
C GLY A 364 -21.72 -7.72 -29.25
N ALA A 365 -22.33 -8.82 -28.84
CA ALA A 365 -22.04 -9.55 -27.63
C ALA A 365 -21.08 -10.73 -27.89
N PHE A 366 -20.32 -11.09 -26.87
CA PHE A 366 -19.63 -12.36 -26.78
C PHE A 366 -20.62 -13.52 -26.53
N THR A 367 -20.30 -14.68 -27.00
CA THR A 367 -21.16 -15.90 -26.91
C THR A 367 -20.34 -17.15 -26.60
N GLY A 368 -21.02 -18.30 -26.49
CA GLY A 368 -20.37 -19.60 -26.31
C GLY A 368 -19.71 -19.72 -24.92
N SER A 369 -18.57 -20.38 -24.88
CA SER A 369 -17.80 -20.59 -23.63
C SER A 369 -16.66 -19.59 -23.44
N THR A 370 -16.74 -18.42 -24.06
CA THR A 370 -15.76 -17.37 -23.91
C THR A 370 -15.48 -17.10 -22.44
N ARG A 371 -14.20 -17.07 -22.05
CA ARG A 371 -13.74 -16.53 -20.77
C ARG A 371 -13.22 -15.12 -21.00
N LEU A 372 -13.71 -14.15 -20.24
CA LEU A 372 -13.20 -12.79 -20.27
C LEU A 372 -12.20 -12.60 -19.12
N VAL A 373 -11.04 -12.06 -19.43
CA VAL A 373 -10.00 -11.73 -18.48
C VAL A 373 -9.66 -10.24 -18.63
N LYS A 374 -9.90 -9.44 -17.59
CA LYS A 374 -9.44 -8.06 -17.51
C LYS A 374 -8.23 -8.02 -16.61
N GLN A 375 -7.09 -7.61 -17.15
CA GLN A 375 -5.84 -7.35 -16.43
C GLN A 375 -5.29 -5.97 -16.85
N GLY A 376 -4.22 -5.49 -16.18
CA GLY A 376 -3.76 -4.11 -16.35
C GLY A 376 -4.65 -3.10 -15.62
N ASP A 377 -4.09 -2.00 -15.18
CA ASP A 377 -4.73 -1.04 -14.27
C ASP A 377 -5.72 -0.08 -14.94
N GLY A 378 -5.76 -0.07 -16.27
CA GLY A 378 -6.69 0.74 -17.05
C GLY A 378 -8.13 0.20 -17.04
N THR A 379 -8.99 0.78 -17.88
CA THR A 379 -10.42 0.47 -17.93
C THR A 379 -10.78 -0.32 -19.18
N LEU A 380 -11.52 -1.41 -19.02
CA LEU A 380 -12.26 -2.07 -20.10
C LEU A 380 -13.72 -1.68 -20.02
N VAL A 381 -14.24 -1.08 -21.10
CA VAL A 381 -15.66 -0.79 -21.27
C VAL A 381 -16.28 -1.80 -22.20
N LEU A 382 -17.24 -2.58 -21.71
CA LEU A 382 -18.03 -3.48 -22.52
C LEU A 382 -19.27 -2.77 -23.14
N PRO A 383 -19.74 -3.20 -24.32
CA PRO A 383 -20.95 -2.62 -24.90
C PRO A 383 -22.17 -2.88 -24.01
N ASN A 384 -23.09 -1.93 -23.98
CA ASN A 384 -24.36 -2.09 -23.26
C ASN A 384 -25.32 -3.02 -24.04
N VAL A 385 -25.04 -4.30 -23.98
CA VAL A 385 -25.78 -5.38 -24.63
C VAL A 385 -26.07 -6.53 -23.67
N THR A 386 -26.74 -7.57 -24.13
CA THR A 386 -26.87 -8.81 -23.38
C THR A 386 -25.74 -9.76 -23.77
N GLU A 387 -24.79 -9.93 -22.85
CA GLU A 387 -23.70 -10.90 -22.95
C GLU A 387 -24.22 -12.31 -22.61
N THR A 388 -23.98 -13.28 -23.48
CA THR A 388 -24.53 -14.65 -23.34
C THR A 388 -23.46 -15.72 -23.17
N TYR A 389 -22.21 -15.36 -23.13
CA TYR A 389 -21.14 -16.32 -22.88
C TYR A 389 -21.21 -16.92 -21.47
N THR A 390 -20.73 -18.17 -21.33
CA THR A 390 -20.85 -18.95 -20.09
C THR A 390 -19.54 -19.12 -19.33
N GLY A 391 -18.41 -18.76 -19.94
CA GLY A 391 -17.14 -18.75 -19.26
C GLY A 391 -17.11 -17.64 -18.21
N LYS A 392 -16.18 -17.71 -17.27
CA LYS A 392 -16.05 -16.76 -16.18
C LYS A 392 -15.55 -15.39 -16.69
N THR A 393 -16.06 -14.32 -16.11
CA THR A 393 -15.48 -12.96 -16.21
C THR A 393 -14.57 -12.74 -15.02
N ASP A 394 -13.27 -12.77 -15.26
CA ASP A 394 -12.23 -12.57 -14.27
C ASP A 394 -11.67 -11.14 -14.38
N VAL A 395 -11.88 -10.30 -13.38
CA VAL A 395 -11.26 -8.97 -13.29
C VAL A 395 -10.10 -9.06 -12.30
N TRP A 396 -8.88 -9.11 -12.85
CA TRP A 396 -7.66 -9.27 -12.05
C TRP A 396 -7.08 -7.95 -11.58
N ALA A 397 -7.23 -6.90 -12.38
CA ALA A 397 -6.75 -5.56 -12.07
C ALA A 397 -7.55 -4.52 -12.86
N GLY A 398 -7.45 -3.25 -12.44
CA GLY A 398 -8.11 -2.13 -13.09
C GLY A 398 -9.63 -2.19 -13.02
N THR A 399 -10.28 -1.54 -13.97
CA THR A 399 -11.72 -1.33 -13.95
C THR A 399 -12.44 -2.07 -15.09
N LEU A 400 -13.48 -2.80 -14.76
CA LEU A 400 -14.49 -3.25 -15.71
C LEU A 400 -15.70 -2.31 -15.63
N GLN A 401 -16.03 -1.62 -16.74
CA GLN A 401 -17.26 -0.85 -16.90
C GLN A 401 -18.27 -1.65 -17.72
N PHE A 402 -19.44 -1.97 -17.12
CA PHE A 402 -20.48 -2.72 -17.82
C PHE A 402 -21.90 -2.37 -17.31
N ASP A 403 -22.72 -1.84 -18.20
CA ASP A 403 -24.07 -1.37 -17.91
C ASP A 403 -25.17 -2.24 -18.57
N GLY A 404 -24.78 -3.36 -19.16
CA GLY A 404 -25.66 -4.32 -19.87
C GLY A 404 -26.14 -5.46 -18.99
N THR A 405 -26.57 -6.55 -19.65
CA THR A 405 -26.99 -7.79 -18.97
C THR A 405 -25.97 -8.89 -19.20
N MET A 406 -25.47 -9.50 -18.13
CA MET A 406 -24.63 -10.70 -18.15
C MET A 406 -25.46 -11.91 -17.76
N GLU A 407 -25.87 -12.70 -18.77
CA GLU A 407 -26.86 -13.77 -18.59
C GLU A 407 -26.32 -14.96 -17.80
N SER A 408 -25.08 -15.39 -18.11
CA SER A 408 -24.58 -16.69 -17.67
C SER A 408 -23.16 -16.69 -17.14
N SER A 409 -22.41 -15.60 -17.31
CA SER A 409 -21.03 -15.49 -16.84
C SER A 409 -20.98 -14.99 -15.38
N PRO A 410 -20.43 -15.76 -14.44
CA PRO A 410 -20.14 -15.24 -13.10
C PRO A 410 -18.98 -14.24 -13.18
N VAL A 411 -19.11 -13.15 -12.42
CA VAL A 411 -18.08 -12.10 -12.32
C VAL A 411 -17.28 -12.27 -11.03
N TRP A 412 -15.96 -12.36 -11.16
CA TRP A 412 -15.04 -12.40 -10.03
C TRP A 412 -14.15 -11.17 -10.07
N LEU A 413 -14.32 -10.33 -9.04
CA LEU A 413 -13.45 -9.21 -8.79
C LEU A 413 -12.35 -9.69 -7.86
N ASN A 414 -11.16 -9.82 -8.41
CA ASN A 414 -10.01 -10.20 -7.64
C ASN A 414 -9.48 -8.99 -6.84
N ARG A 415 -8.46 -9.19 -6.08
CA ARG A 415 -7.83 -8.19 -5.21
C ARG A 415 -7.60 -6.86 -5.95
N PHE A 416 -8.15 -5.77 -5.42
CA PHE A 416 -8.06 -4.38 -5.94
C PHE A 416 -8.71 -4.11 -7.31
N ALA A 417 -9.36 -5.10 -7.91
CA ALA A 417 -10.13 -4.89 -9.14
C ALA A 417 -11.41 -4.07 -8.87
N GLU A 418 -11.84 -3.30 -9.86
CA GLU A 418 -13.03 -2.45 -9.76
C GLU A 418 -14.10 -2.84 -10.79
N LEU A 419 -15.35 -2.86 -10.35
CA LEU A 419 -16.53 -2.96 -11.20
C LEU A 419 -17.35 -1.67 -11.10
N ASN A 420 -17.47 -0.96 -12.22
CA ASN A 420 -18.37 0.17 -12.38
C ASN A 420 -19.59 -0.26 -13.19
N SER A 421 -20.78 0.01 -12.70
CA SER A 421 -21.99 -0.42 -13.40
C SER A 421 -23.18 0.46 -13.09
N ASP A 422 -23.71 1.14 -14.11
CA ASP A 422 -24.97 1.91 -14.05
C ASP A 422 -26.07 1.13 -14.79
N GLY A 423 -26.95 0.48 -14.03
CA GLY A 423 -28.04 -0.33 -14.55
C GLY A 423 -27.69 -1.74 -14.98
N GLY A 424 -26.45 -2.18 -14.75
CA GLY A 424 -26.02 -3.54 -15.10
C GLY A 424 -26.75 -4.65 -14.34
N ASN A 425 -26.97 -5.79 -15.02
CA ASN A 425 -27.66 -6.95 -14.47
C ASN A 425 -26.83 -8.24 -14.62
N PHE A 426 -26.31 -8.74 -13.50
CA PHE A 426 -25.38 -9.87 -13.41
C PHE A 426 -26.10 -11.13 -12.92
N LYS A 427 -26.72 -11.87 -13.82
CA LYS A 427 -27.60 -13.00 -13.47
C LYS A 427 -26.89 -14.23 -12.91
N ALA A 428 -25.59 -14.37 -13.14
CA ALA A 428 -24.79 -15.48 -12.62
C ALA A 428 -24.00 -15.12 -11.33
N GLY A 429 -24.20 -13.91 -10.83
CA GLY A 429 -23.62 -13.46 -9.57
C GLY A 429 -22.28 -12.74 -9.69
N ILE A 430 -21.92 -12.06 -8.60
CA ILE A 430 -20.66 -11.32 -8.43
C ILE A 430 -20.00 -11.81 -7.14
N LYS A 431 -18.71 -12.13 -7.23
CA LYS A 431 -17.84 -12.37 -6.07
C LYS A 431 -16.78 -11.28 -6.04
N ALA A 432 -16.59 -10.68 -4.86
CA ALA A 432 -15.66 -9.59 -4.61
C ALA A 432 -14.65 -9.99 -3.51
N ASP A 433 -13.38 -10.09 -3.88
CA ASP A 433 -12.28 -10.44 -2.96
C ASP A 433 -11.75 -9.18 -2.25
N TYR A 434 -10.79 -9.35 -1.34
CA TYR A 434 -10.18 -8.26 -0.54
C TYR A 434 -9.73 -7.07 -1.40
N GLY A 435 -10.08 -5.86 -0.97
CA GLY A 435 -9.68 -4.62 -1.64
C GLY A 435 -10.37 -4.35 -2.97
N SER A 436 -11.19 -5.30 -3.50
CA SER A 436 -11.97 -5.04 -4.69
C SER A 436 -13.04 -3.98 -4.45
N VAL A 437 -13.43 -3.26 -5.50
CA VAL A 437 -14.36 -2.13 -5.43
C VAL A 437 -15.56 -2.37 -6.34
N ILE A 438 -16.75 -2.16 -5.82
CA ILE A 438 -18.00 -2.15 -6.59
C ILE A 438 -18.62 -0.76 -6.49
N ARG A 439 -18.94 -0.15 -7.65
CA ARG A 439 -19.65 1.15 -7.75
C ARG A 439 -20.95 0.94 -8.50
N PRO A 440 -22.09 0.90 -7.81
CA PRO A 440 -23.39 0.56 -8.42
C PRO A 440 -23.92 1.56 -9.46
N GLY A 441 -23.41 2.77 -9.45
CA GLY A 441 -23.76 3.82 -10.42
C GLY A 441 -22.58 4.23 -11.33
N GLY A 442 -21.37 3.63 -11.11
CA GLY A 442 -20.14 4.15 -11.68
C GLY A 442 -19.54 5.25 -10.83
N LYS A 443 -18.60 6.02 -11.37
CA LYS A 443 -17.95 7.12 -10.64
C LYS A 443 -18.78 8.41 -10.79
N GLU A 444 -19.05 9.10 -9.68
CA GLU A 444 -19.75 10.40 -9.64
C GLU A 444 -21.19 10.37 -10.19
N HIS A 445 -21.78 9.20 -10.30
CA HIS A 445 -23.12 9.01 -10.81
C HIS A 445 -23.92 8.04 -9.95
N VAL A 446 -25.15 8.41 -9.57
CA VAL A 446 -26.04 7.55 -8.77
C VAL A 446 -26.81 6.60 -9.69
N GLY A 447 -26.69 5.31 -9.41
CA GLY A 447 -27.33 4.26 -10.21
C GLY A 447 -27.70 3.02 -9.41
N THR A 448 -28.03 1.95 -10.12
CA THR A 448 -28.44 0.67 -9.52
C THR A 448 -27.76 -0.49 -10.22
N LEU A 449 -27.07 -1.32 -9.45
CA LEU A 449 -26.53 -2.59 -9.90
C LEU A 449 -27.46 -3.73 -9.47
N THR A 450 -27.79 -4.64 -10.38
CA THR A 450 -28.62 -5.81 -10.12
C THR A 450 -27.83 -7.09 -10.26
N THR A 451 -27.99 -8.03 -9.33
CA THR A 451 -27.32 -9.34 -9.40
C THR A 451 -28.14 -10.46 -8.75
N SER A 452 -27.93 -11.70 -9.17
CA SER A 452 -28.54 -12.86 -8.48
C SER A 452 -27.90 -13.13 -7.12
N SER A 453 -26.56 -12.98 -7.04
CA SER A 453 -25.82 -13.09 -5.78
C SER A 453 -24.69 -12.08 -5.73
N LEU A 454 -24.45 -11.52 -4.53
CA LEU A 454 -23.30 -10.67 -4.24
C LEU A 454 -22.55 -11.27 -3.05
N GLU A 455 -21.36 -11.80 -3.32
CA GLU A 455 -20.47 -12.34 -2.29
C GLU A 455 -19.40 -11.29 -1.96
N LEU A 456 -19.51 -10.65 -0.79
CA LEU A 456 -18.55 -9.68 -0.32
C LEU A 456 -17.56 -10.37 0.63
N GLY A 457 -16.34 -10.60 0.17
CA GLY A 457 -15.21 -11.02 0.97
C GLY A 457 -14.80 -9.93 1.98
N PHE A 458 -14.09 -10.31 3.04
CA PHE A 458 -13.55 -9.31 3.97
C PHE A 458 -12.68 -8.31 3.20
N GLY A 459 -12.76 -7.02 3.58
CA GLY A 459 -12.05 -5.93 2.89
C GLY A 459 -12.58 -5.56 1.50
N ALA A 460 -13.56 -6.28 0.94
CA ALA A 460 -14.24 -5.85 -0.28
C ALA A 460 -15.04 -4.56 -0.03
N ARG A 461 -15.04 -3.64 -0.98
CA ARG A 461 -15.64 -2.32 -0.83
C ARG A 461 -16.85 -2.15 -1.76
N VAL A 462 -17.93 -1.60 -1.22
CA VAL A 462 -19.03 -1.06 -2.02
C VAL A 462 -19.04 0.45 -1.82
N VAL A 463 -18.78 1.20 -2.88
CA VAL A 463 -18.71 2.66 -2.86
C VAL A 463 -20.03 3.23 -3.36
N PHE A 464 -20.67 4.00 -2.50
CA PHE A 464 -21.96 4.63 -2.78
C PHE A 464 -21.76 6.10 -3.11
N ASP A 465 -22.11 6.50 -4.32
CA ASP A 465 -22.23 7.89 -4.68
C ASP A 465 -23.54 8.48 -4.13
N VAL A 466 -23.47 9.74 -3.70
CA VAL A 466 -24.60 10.49 -3.17
C VAL A 466 -24.76 11.77 -3.97
N LYS A 467 -25.92 11.98 -4.57
CA LYS A 467 -26.19 13.17 -5.39
C LYS A 467 -27.66 13.57 -5.33
N ASP A 468 -27.93 14.84 -5.08
CA ASP A 468 -29.28 15.43 -5.07
C ASP A 468 -30.28 14.65 -4.19
N GLY A 469 -29.84 14.18 -3.02
CA GLY A 469 -30.63 13.38 -2.07
C GLY A 469 -30.87 11.93 -2.47
N ASN A 470 -30.29 11.47 -3.57
CA ASN A 470 -30.30 10.08 -4.01
C ASN A 470 -28.97 9.41 -3.66
N ILE A 471 -28.99 8.09 -3.60
CA ILE A 471 -27.82 7.27 -3.30
C ILE A 471 -27.81 6.03 -4.21
N ASP A 472 -26.62 5.52 -4.50
CA ASP A 472 -26.42 4.26 -5.20
C ASP A 472 -27.14 3.11 -4.53
N LYS A 473 -27.54 2.11 -5.33
CA LYS A 473 -28.29 0.97 -4.85
C LYS A 473 -27.81 -0.36 -5.45
N VAL A 474 -27.77 -1.38 -4.62
CA VAL A 474 -27.60 -2.77 -5.04
C VAL A 474 -28.95 -3.51 -4.93
N VAL A 475 -29.32 -4.29 -5.95
CA VAL A 475 -30.44 -5.22 -5.91
C VAL A 475 -29.88 -6.63 -6.07
N ALA A 476 -30.03 -7.47 -5.05
CA ALA A 476 -29.50 -8.82 -5.04
C ALA A 476 -30.54 -9.85 -4.53
N THR A 477 -30.62 -11.00 -5.18
CA THR A 477 -31.44 -12.09 -4.62
C THR A 477 -30.81 -12.61 -3.33
N LYS A 478 -29.45 -12.70 -3.31
CA LYS A 478 -28.66 -13.11 -2.17
C LYS A 478 -27.47 -12.17 -1.99
N MET A 479 -27.14 -11.88 -0.73
CA MET A 479 -25.90 -11.18 -0.37
C MET A 479 -25.23 -11.89 0.80
N SER A 480 -23.92 -12.07 0.73
CA SER A 480 -23.12 -12.59 1.84
C SER A 480 -22.07 -11.59 2.29
N ILE A 481 -21.90 -11.45 3.59
CA ILE A 481 -20.91 -10.62 4.26
C ILE A 481 -19.95 -11.57 4.97
N GLU A 482 -18.70 -11.61 4.51
CA GLU A 482 -17.66 -12.42 5.14
C GLU A 482 -16.90 -11.60 6.17
N LYS A 483 -16.71 -12.16 7.37
CA LYS A 483 -15.82 -11.61 8.39
C LYS A 483 -14.73 -12.61 8.71
N LYS A 484 -13.49 -12.11 8.78
CA LYS A 484 -12.33 -12.85 9.28
C LYS A 484 -11.69 -12.10 10.42
N THR A 485 -11.27 -12.81 11.44
CA THR A 485 -10.54 -12.22 12.56
C THR A 485 -9.20 -12.93 12.68
N TRP A 486 -8.11 -12.17 12.64
CA TRP A 486 -6.75 -12.66 12.75
C TRP A 486 -5.98 -11.92 13.83
N GLU A 487 -5.03 -12.58 14.44
CA GLU A 487 -4.16 -11.95 15.44
C GLU A 487 -3.20 -10.93 14.80
N ASN A 488 -2.78 -11.18 13.53
CA ASN A 488 -1.84 -10.35 12.78
C ASN A 488 -2.33 -10.15 11.33
N GLY A 489 -3.62 -9.83 11.17
CA GLY A 489 -4.26 -9.71 9.86
C GLY A 489 -4.23 -8.31 9.26
N PRO A 490 -4.83 -8.16 8.08
CA PRO A 490 -4.94 -6.89 7.38
C PRO A 490 -5.84 -5.90 8.11
N GLN A 491 -5.81 -4.65 7.68
CA GLN A 491 -6.59 -3.55 8.25
C GLN A 491 -8.10 -3.85 8.30
N TYR A 492 -8.65 -4.48 7.26
CA TYR A 492 -10.08 -4.76 7.17
C TYR A 492 -10.36 -6.25 7.38
N SER A 493 -11.10 -6.56 8.41
CA SER A 493 -11.56 -7.92 8.73
C SER A 493 -12.96 -8.25 8.18
N ALA A 494 -13.65 -7.28 7.59
CA ALA A 494 -15.00 -7.38 7.03
C ALA A 494 -15.16 -6.45 5.83
N PRO A 495 -16.22 -6.56 5.02
CA PRO A 495 -16.48 -5.65 3.91
C PRO A 495 -16.65 -4.19 4.38
N VAL A 496 -16.40 -3.28 3.46
CA VAL A 496 -16.49 -1.83 3.69
C VAL A 496 -17.61 -1.24 2.85
N PHE A 497 -18.51 -0.48 3.49
CA PHE A 497 -19.44 0.41 2.80
C PHE A 497 -18.88 1.82 2.89
N GLU A 498 -18.44 2.33 1.75
CA GLU A 498 -17.82 3.64 1.63
C GLU A 498 -18.77 4.63 0.96
N PHE A 499 -18.83 5.85 1.46
CA PHE A 499 -19.64 6.91 0.89
C PHE A 499 -18.73 7.97 0.27
N ALA A 500 -18.83 8.16 -1.05
CA ALA A 500 -18.00 9.10 -1.80
C ALA A 500 -18.25 10.57 -1.37
N SER A 501 -19.41 10.84 -0.80
CA SER A 501 -19.74 12.10 -0.14
C SER A 501 -20.73 11.87 1.00
N VAL A 502 -20.71 12.74 2.00
CA VAL A 502 -21.58 12.63 3.19
C VAL A 502 -23.04 12.90 2.82
N PRO A 503 -23.97 11.95 2.97
CA PRO A 503 -25.37 12.20 2.71
C PRO A 503 -25.99 13.12 3.77
N GLU A 504 -27.02 13.89 3.36
CA GLU A 504 -27.81 14.69 4.29
C GLU A 504 -28.56 13.78 5.30
N PRO A 505 -28.97 14.32 6.46
CA PRO A 505 -29.77 13.56 7.42
C PRO A 505 -31.01 12.94 6.79
N GLY A 506 -31.21 11.63 6.99
CA GLY A 506 -32.30 10.90 6.36
C GLY A 506 -32.09 9.39 6.42
N THR A 507 -33.02 8.64 5.82
CA THR A 507 -32.92 7.20 5.67
C THR A 507 -32.81 6.83 4.20
N TYR A 508 -31.78 6.11 3.83
CA TYR A 508 -31.45 5.73 2.49
C TYR A 508 -31.44 4.21 2.33
N THR A 509 -32.02 3.69 1.28
CA THR A 509 -31.93 2.27 0.94
C THR A 509 -30.68 2.02 0.13
N LEU A 510 -29.68 1.35 0.72
CA LEU A 510 -28.41 0.98 0.08
C LEU A 510 -28.57 -0.28 -0.78
N ALA A 511 -29.37 -1.25 -0.28
CA ALA A 511 -29.59 -2.48 -1.02
C ALA A 511 -30.99 -3.04 -0.78
N GLU A 512 -31.51 -3.73 -1.82
CA GLU A 512 -32.65 -4.62 -1.73
C GLU A 512 -32.14 -6.06 -1.84
N VAL A 513 -32.26 -6.84 -0.77
CA VAL A 513 -31.62 -8.16 -0.65
C VAL A 513 -32.65 -9.18 -0.18
N GLY A 514 -32.89 -10.21 -1.00
CA GLY A 514 -33.85 -11.26 -0.63
C GLY A 514 -33.37 -12.14 0.52
N GLU A 515 -32.10 -12.51 0.55
CA GLU A 515 -31.46 -13.32 1.60
C GLU A 515 -30.11 -12.71 1.94
N LEU A 516 -29.92 -12.32 3.20
CA LEU A 516 -28.66 -11.82 3.74
C LEU A 516 -28.00 -12.86 4.62
N THR A 517 -26.74 -13.22 4.34
CA THR A 517 -25.89 -14.10 5.14
C THR A 517 -24.74 -13.31 5.76
N GLY A 518 -24.37 -13.59 6.99
CA GLY A 518 -23.43 -12.81 7.78
C GLY A 518 -24.12 -11.69 8.56
N ASN A 519 -23.36 -10.84 9.23
CA ASN A 519 -23.90 -9.79 10.11
C ASN A 519 -23.60 -8.41 9.51
N LEU A 520 -24.64 -7.61 9.35
CA LEU A 520 -24.50 -6.24 8.87
C LEU A 520 -23.70 -5.36 9.85
N SER A 521 -23.74 -5.69 11.16
CA SER A 521 -22.93 -5.00 12.18
C SER A 521 -21.42 -5.24 12.07
N ASP A 522 -21.00 -6.20 11.26
CA ASP A 522 -19.57 -6.45 11.00
C ASP A 522 -19.01 -5.52 9.89
N VAL A 523 -19.89 -4.95 9.06
CA VAL A 523 -19.49 -4.06 7.96
C VAL A 523 -18.84 -2.79 8.52
N THR A 524 -17.65 -2.46 8.00
CA THR A 524 -17.01 -1.18 8.26
C THR A 524 -17.70 -0.11 7.42
N VAL A 525 -17.95 1.07 8.01
CA VAL A 525 -18.57 2.19 7.29
C VAL A 525 -17.60 3.36 7.26
N GLU A 526 -17.34 3.88 6.05
CA GLU A 526 -16.42 4.99 5.80
C GLU A 526 -17.11 6.14 5.04
N GLY A 527 -16.52 7.33 5.08
CA GLY A 527 -17.02 8.49 4.34
C GLY A 527 -18.20 9.25 4.97
N LEU A 528 -18.56 8.94 6.22
CA LEU A 528 -19.63 9.62 6.96
C LEU A 528 -19.13 10.60 8.03
N ALA A 529 -17.93 11.12 7.86
CA ALA A 529 -17.26 11.96 8.85
C ALA A 529 -18.19 13.03 9.49
N GLY A 530 -18.25 13.04 10.82
CA GLY A 530 -19.05 13.98 11.60
C GLY A 530 -20.56 13.71 11.67
N LYS A 531 -21.04 12.58 11.15
CA LYS A 531 -22.47 12.20 11.22
C LYS A 531 -22.67 10.97 12.11
N LYS A 532 -23.76 10.97 12.89
CA LYS A 532 -24.25 9.73 13.48
C LYS A 532 -24.99 8.92 12.43
N PHE A 533 -24.74 7.63 12.41
CA PHE A 533 -25.41 6.74 11.47
C PHE A 533 -25.78 5.40 12.12
N SER A 534 -26.66 4.68 11.47
CA SER A 534 -26.91 3.26 11.76
C SER A 534 -27.25 2.52 10.47
N LEU A 535 -26.80 1.27 10.38
CA LEU A 535 -27.22 0.32 9.37
C LEU A 535 -28.29 -0.62 9.94
N SER A 536 -29.29 -0.94 9.14
CA SER A 536 -30.32 -1.90 9.50
C SER A 536 -30.69 -2.80 8.32
N TYR A 537 -31.10 -4.04 8.62
CA TYR A 537 -31.68 -4.95 7.62
C TYR A 537 -33.07 -5.35 8.10
N ALA A 538 -34.07 -4.91 7.35
CA ALA A 538 -35.47 -5.22 7.60
C ALA A 538 -36.25 -5.26 6.28
N ASP A 539 -37.23 -6.13 6.19
CA ASP A 539 -38.12 -6.28 5.02
C ASP A 539 -37.37 -6.40 3.67
N GLY A 540 -36.23 -7.13 3.71
CA GLY A 540 -35.40 -7.32 2.52
C GLY A 540 -34.59 -6.07 2.10
N LYS A 541 -34.42 -5.08 2.97
CA LYS A 541 -33.68 -3.85 2.68
C LYS A 541 -32.56 -3.62 3.66
N ILE A 542 -31.39 -3.29 3.14
CA ILE A 542 -30.29 -2.69 3.91
C ILE A 542 -30.48 -1.17 3.82
N ALA A 543 -30.71 -0.54 4.95
CA ALA A 543 -30.91 0.89 5.07
C ALA A 543 -29.83 1.56 5.92
N LEU A 544 -29.33 2.70 5.44
CA LEU A 544 -28.51 3.64 6.17
C LEU A 544 -29.42 4.73 6.73
N THR A 545 -29.41 4.95 8.03
CA THR A 545 -30.02 6.13 8.64
C THR A 545 -28.91 7.09 9.08
N VAL A 546 -28.88 8.30 8.54
CA VAL A 546 -27.95 9.37 8.90
C VAL A 546 -28.68 10.41 9.72
N SER A 547 -28.13 10.73 10.87
CA SER A 547 -28.63 11.78 11.74
C SER A 547 -27.82 13.05 11.60
N ALA A 548 -28.41 14.22 11.85
CA ALA A 548 -27.67 15.46 11.95
C ALA A 548 -26.63 15.34 13.07
N SER A 549 -25.38 15.76 12.81
CA SER A 549 -24.43 16.06 13.88
C SER A 549 -24.90 17.33 14.60
N ARG A 550 -24.59 17.46 15.91
CA ARG A 550 -24.74 18.77 16.57
C ARG A 550 -23.79 19.78 15.95
N ASP A 551 -24.05 21.06 16.16
CA ASP A 551 -23.07 22.10 15.87
C ASP A 551 -21.82 21.92 16.76
N SER A 552 -20.67 22.37 16.28
CA SER A 552 -19.42 22.36 17.04
C SER A 552 -19.53 23.22 18.29
N GLU A 553 -18.98 22.78 19.40
CA GLU A 553 -18.96 23.50 20.68
C GLU A 553 -17.62 23.33 21.41
N SER A 554 -17.43 24.06 22.51
CA SER A 554 -16.28 23.82 23.38
C SER A 554 -16.52 22.55 24.23
N SER A 555 -15.64 21.57 24.07
CA SER A 555 -15.78 20.25 24.69
C SER A 555 -14.53 19.86 25.46
N THR A 556 -14.69 19.49 26.74
CA THR A 556 -13.59 19.06 27.60
C THR A 556 -13.45 17.54 27.60
N TRP A 557 -12.25 17.06 27.45
CA TRP A 557 -11.91 15.66 27.57
C TRP A 557 -12.18 15.15 29.00
N THR A 558 -13.05 14.19 29.15
CA THR A 558 -13.38 13.55 30.44
C THR A 558 -12.63 12.22 30.65
N GLY A 559 -12.42 11.49 29.56
CA GLY A 559 -11.76 10.17 29.58
C GLY A 559 -12.43 9.14 30.48
N VAL A 560 -13.75 9.25 30.69
CA VAL A 560 -14.51 8.39 31.60
C VAL A 560 -14.70 6.98 31.03
N ASN A 561 -14.73 6.85 29.70
CA ASN A 561 -14.87 5.59 29.00
C ASN A 561 -13.54 5.10 28.39
N GLY A 562 -12.41 5.48 28.98
CA GLY A 562 -11.09 5.03 28.55
C GLY A 562 -10.30 6.08 27.79
N SER A 563 -9.31 5.64 27.01
CA SER A 563 -8.32 6.51 26.39
C SER A 563 -8.65 6.97 24.97
N ILE A 564 -9.70 6.48 24.34
CA ILE A 564 -9.97 6.68 22.91
C ILE A 564 -10.56 8.06 22.67
N TRP A 565 -9.89 8.82 21.79
CA TRP A 565 -10.42 10.02 21.14
C TRP A 565 -10.73 9.69 19.69
N ASP A 566 -12.02 9.57 19.40
CA ASP A 566 -12.57 9.25 18.10
C ASP A 566 -13.70 10.21 17.71
N LEU A 567 -14.12 10.15 16.43
CA LEU A 567 -15.18 10.95 15.89
C LEU A 567 -16.54 10.28 16.13
N MET A 568 -17.38 10.89 16.99
CA MET A 568 -18.78 10.49 17.21
C MET A 568 -19.02 9.10 17.81
N ASN A 569 -17.98 8.38 18.30
CA ASN A 569 -18.13 7.00 18.73
C ASN A 569 -18.00 6.82 20.26
N THR A 570 -16.95 7.33 20.90
CA THR A 570 -16.72 7.15 22.33
C THR A 570 -17.16 8.37 23.15
N GLU A 571 -17.98 8.15 24.20
CA GLU A 571 -18.47 9.19 25.12
C GLU A 571 -17.37 9.63 26.10
N ASN A 572 -16.34 10.31 25.62
CA ASN A 572 -15.20 10.78 26.40
C ASN A 572 -15.11 12.31 26.53
N PHE A 573 -16.16 13.03 26.19
CA PHE A 573 -16.18 14.49 26.19
C PHE A 573 -17.31 15.08 27.05
N SER A 574 -17.20 16.36 27.37
CA SER A 574 -18.23 17.11 28.14
C SER A 574 -19.28 17.75 27.24
N SER A 575 -19.20 17.56 25.93
CA SER A 575 -20.18 18.06 24.96
C SER A 575 -21.59 17.59 25.28
N SER A 576 -22.59 18.25 24.71
CA SER A 576 -24.01 17.95 24.95
C SER A 576 -24.41 16.53 24.66
N ASP A 577 -23.74 15.86 23.70
CA ASP A 577 -23.90 14.46 23.36
C ASP A 577 -22.74 13.55 23.84
N LYS A 578 -21.78 14.14 24.57
CA LYS A 578 -20.59 13.49 25.15
C LYS A 578 -19.56 12.96 24.12
N HIS A 579 -19.76 13.23 22.84
CA HIS A 579 -18.87 12.81 21.77
C HIS A 579 -18.08 14.01 21.24
N PHE A 580 -16.96 13.72 20.57
CA PHE A 580 -16.27 14.69 19.75
C PHE A 580 -16.93 14.79 18.36
N VAL A 581 -17.12 16.00 17.86
CA VAL A 581 -17.49 16.28 16.45
C VAL A 581 -16.48 17.19 15.81
N THR A 582 -16.35 17.10 14.49
CA THR A 582 -15.50 17.99 13.70
C THR A 582 -15.80 19.46 14.02
N GLY A 583 -14.75 20.24 14.28
CA GLY A 583 -14.85 21.65 14.62
C GLY A 583 -15.01 21.95 16.10
N ASP A 584 -15.13 20.95 16.99
CA ASP A 584 -15.15 21.19 18.43
C ASP A 584 -13.83 21.83 18.92
N ASP A 585 -13.95 22.80 19.84
CA ASP A 585 -12.82 23.30 20.60
C ASP A 585 -12.51 22.35 21.75
N VAL A 586 -11.44 21.56 21.60
CA VAL A 586 -11.11 20.51 22.55
C VAL A 586 -10.20 21.02 23.69
N VAL A 587 -10.64 20.79 24.92
CA VAL A 587 -9.91 21.18 26.12
C VAL A 587 -9.51 19.95 26.96
N PHE A 588 -8.26 19.90 27.39
CA PHE A 588 -7.71 18.90 28.30
C PHE A 588 -7.32 19.58 29.63
N ASP A 589 -7.96 19.18 30.73
CA ASP A 589 -7.73 19.80 32.04
C ASP A 589 -7.39 18.75 33.13
N ASP A 590 -7.28 19.20 34.39
CA ASP A 590 -6.95 18.32 35.51
C ASP A 590 -8.11 17.45 36.01
N ASN A 591 -9.33 17.58 35.43
CA ASN A 591 -10.51 16.83 35.90
C ASN A 591 -10.68 15.48 35.18
N ALA A 592 -9.99 15.24 34.07
CA ALA A 592 -10.10 14.00 33.30
C ALA A 592 -9.86 12.73 34.13
N SER A 593 -10.62 11.68 33.90
CA SER A 593 -10.47 10.37 34.52
C SER A 593 -9.20 9.65 34.03
N THR A 594 -8.84 9.82 32.76
CA THR A 594 -7.56 9.37 32.20
C THR A 594 -6.89 10.50 31.41
N THR A 595 -5.57 10.56 31.51
CA THR A 595 -4.73 11.50 30.77
C THR A 595 -3.91 10.83 29.66
N SER A 596 -4.09 9.52 29.47
CA SER A 596 -3.67 8.83 28.26
C SER A 596 -4.75 9.00 27.20
N VAL A 597 -4.39 9.60 26.08
CA VAL A 597 -5.30 9.88 24.96
C VAL A 597 -4.76 9.16 23.74
N GLN A 598 -5.52 8.23 23.23
CA GLN A 598 -5.18 7.45 22.04
C GLN A 598 -6.04 7.92 20.88
N LEU A 599 -5.38 8.36 19.82
CA LEU A 599 -5.97 8.82 18.59
C LEU A 599 -5.55 7.86 17.46
N ASP A 600 -6.50 7.11 16.92
CA ASP A 600 -6.23 6.11 15.88
C ASP A 600 -6.87 6.46 14.53
N GLU A 601 -7.53 7.60 14.45
CA GLU A 601 -8.13 8.14 13.23
C GLU A 601 -7.80 9.62 13.03
N GLU A 602 -8.10 10.16 11.86
CA GLU A 602 -7.92 11.58 11.56
C GLU A 602 -9.06 12.41 12.18
N VAL A 603 -8.70 13.48 12.89
CA VAL A 603 -9.65 14.39 13.51
C VAL A 603 -9.32 15.85 13.16
N THR A 604 -10.37 16.64 12.93
CA THR A 604 -10.27 18.07 12.64
C THR A 604 -11.02 18.87 13.72
N PRO A 605 -10.39 19.15 14.88
CA PRO A 605 -11.00 20.03 15.88
C PRO A 605 -10.97 21.52 15.45
N GLY A 606 -11.74 22.39 16.13
CA GLY A 606 -11.63 23.83 15.97
C GLY A 606 -10.37 24.38 16.62
N SER A 607 -10.02 23.82 17.79
CA SER A 607 -8.76 24.10 18.51
C SER A 607 -8.42 22.95 19.46
N VAL A 608 -7.14 22.86 19.87
CA VAL A 608 -6.68 21.90 20.90
C VAL A 608 -5.97 22.66 22.02
N VAL A 609 -6.51 22.61 23.23
CA VAL A 609 -6.04 23.39 24.36
C VAL A 609 -5.79 22.51 25.59
N PHE A 610 -4.56 22.46 26.06
CA PHE A 610 -4.17 21.83 27.31
C PHE A 610 -4.14 22.86 28.45
N LYS A 611 -5.03 22.72 29.43
CA LYS A 611 -5.14 23.56 30.65
C LYS A 611 -4.74 22.80 31.92
N ASN A 612 -4.04 21.68 31.78
CA ASN A 612 -3.56 20.85 32.87
C ASN A 612 -2.45 21.61 33.70
N ASN A 613 -2.62 21.69 34.99
CA ASN A 613 -1.62 22.31 35.87
C ASN A 613 -0.79 21.30 36.68
N SER A 614 -1.38 20.16 37.01
CA SER A 614 -0.80 19.12 37.86
C SER A 614 -0.64 17.80 37.16
N LYS A 615 -1.50 17.47 36.18
CA LYS A 615 -1.48 16.22 35.45
C LYS A 615 -0.53 16.27 34.25
N THR A 616 -0.04 15.09 33.87
CA THR A 616 0.67 14.88 32.59
C THR A 616 -0.23 14.19 31.60
N TYR A 617 -0.40 14.78 30.44
CA TYR A 617 -1.10 14.16 29.30
C TYR A 617 -0.15 13.43 28.38
N ASN A 618 -0.60 12.31 27.85
CA ASN A 618 0.11 11.54 26.83
C ASN A 618 -0.85 11.33 25.64
N LEU A 619 -0.59 12.01 24.54
CA LEU A 619 -1.28 11.85 23.28
C LEU A 619 -0.49 10.91 22.38
N SER A 620 -1.11 9.83 21.93
CA SER A 620 -0.48 8.74 21.19
C SER A 620 -1.45 8.14 20.17
N GLY A 621 -1.00 7.15 19.41
CA GLY A 621 -1.77 6.46 18.38
C GLY A 621 -1.31 6.78 16.97
N ASN A 622 -1.93 6.13 15.99
CA ASN A 622 -1.61 6.31 14.56
C ASN A 622 -2.46 7.40 13.89
N GLY A 623 -3.45 7.94 14.61
CA GLY A 623 -4.32 9.00 14.13
C GLY A 623 -3.65 10.36 14.08
N VAL A 624 -4.28 11.30 13.37
CA VAL A 624 -3.74 12.60 12.99
C VAL A 624 -4.67 13.72 13.40
N ILE A 625 -4.14 14.74 14.06
CA ILE A 625 -4.84 16.02 14.20
C ILE A 625 -4.45 16.87 12.99
N GLU A 626 -5.45 17.29 12.20
CA GLU A 626 -5.24 18.14 11.03
C GLU A 626 -6.13 19.37 11.00
N GLY A 627 -5.93 20.21 9.99
CA GLY A 627 -6.67 21.44 9.77
C GLY A 627 -5.90 22.71 10.07
N ASP A 628 -6.49 23.84 9.72
CA ASP A 628 -5.91 25.16 10.04
C ASP A 628 -6.27 25.57 11.48
N ILE A 629 -5.79 24.76 12.42
CA ILE A 629 -6.02 24.90 13.86
C ILE A 629 -4.74 25.07 14.63
N SER A 630 -4.82 25.58 15.84
CA SER A 630 -3.69 25.69 16.77
C SER A 630 -3.76 24.67 17.89
N LEU A 631 -2.56 24.26 18.37
CA LEU A 631 -2.39 23.51 19.61
C LEU A 631 -1.78 24.42 20.67
N SER A 632 -2.42 24.51 21.83
CA SER A 632 -1.99 25.40 22.91
C SER A 632 -1.80 24.66 24.23
N VAL A 633 -0.67 24.89 24.91
CA VAL A 633 -0.43 24.46 26.30
C VAL A 633 -0.49 25.70 27.17
N LEU A 634 -1.60 25.87 27.88
CA LEU A 634 -1.90 27.04 28.72
C LEU A 634 -1.75 26.75 30.22
N GLY A 635 -1.71 25.48 30.61
CA GLY A 635 -1.48 25.05 32.00
C GLY A 635 0.01 24.91 32.32
N LYS A 636 0.34 24.66 33.59
CA LYS A 636 1.72 24.44 34.07
C LYS A 636 2.19 22.99 33.98
N GLY A 637 1.29 22.08 33.58
CA GLY A 637 1.57 20.64 33.45
C GLY A 637 2.42 20.27 32.25
N THR A 638 2.60 18.98 32.07
CA THR A 638 3.37 18.43 30.96
C THR A 638 2.42 17.77 29.94
N VAL A 639 2.73 17.93 28.65
CA VAL A 639 2.04 17.27 27.54
C VAL A 639 3.06 16.55 26.69
N ASN A 640 2.94 15.23 26.58
CA ASN A 640 3.73 14.39 25.69
C ASN A 640 2.91 14.10 24.44
N ILE A 641 3.48 14.27 23.25
CA ILE A 641 2.82 13.98 21.97
C ILE A 641 3.72 13.05 21.17
N THR A 642 3.20 11.87 20.83
CA THR A 642 3.95 10.83 20.11
C THR A 642 3.39 10.55 18.71
N ASN A 643 2.13 10.85 18.45
CA ASN A 643 1.53 10.74 17.12
C ASN A 643 2.01 11.86 16.18
N THR A 644 2.00 11.61 14.89
CA THR A 644 2.29 12.60 13.85
C THR A 644 1.04 13.43 13.55
N ASN A 645 1.18 14.76 13.44
CA ASN A 645 0.07 15.66 13.23
C ASN A 645 0.30 16.56 12.00
N LYS A 646 -0.79 17.10 11.42
CA LYS A 646 -0.76 17.94 10.21
C LYS A 646 -1.38 19.32 10.40
N TYR A 647 -1.72 19.73 11.63
CA TYR A 647 -2.29 21.06 11.88
C TYR A 647 -1.30 22.20 11.54
N SER A 648 -1.82 23.36 11.13
CA SER A 648 -1.04 24.42 10.47
C SER A 648 -1.02 25.80 11.16
N ALA A 649 -1.95 26.10 12.09
CA ALA A 649 -2.05 27.44 12.67
C ALA A 649 -1.15 27.70 13.88
N GLY A 650 -0.16 26.84 14.13
CA GLY A 650 0.88 27.06 15.13
C GLY A 650 0.70 26.27 16.42
N THR A 651 1.83 26.11 17.13
CA THR A 651 1.90 25.54 18.48
C THR A 651 2.25 26.64 19.47
N TYR A 652 1.49 26.74 20.57
CA TYR A 652 1.66 27.78 21.58
C TYR A 652 1.93 27.15 22.94
N ILE A 653 3.11 27.39 23.52
CA ILE A 653 3.50 26.89 24.82
C ILE A 653 3.56 28.08 25.77
N ASN A 654 2.54 28.22 26.64
CA ASN A 654 2.34 29.35 27.51
C ASN A 654 2.39 28.91 28.98
N GLY A 655 3.58 28.78 29.53
CA GLY A 655 3.85 28.48 30.94
C GLY A 655 3.94 26.99 31.30
N GLY A 656 3.63 26.06 30.39
CA GLY A 656 3.74 24.60 30.60
C GLY A 656 4.93 23.97 29.88
N THR A 657 4.96 22.63 29.87
CA THR A 657 5.99 21.85 29.17
C THR A 657 5.36 21.00 28.09
N LEU A 658 5.85 21.13 26.84
CA LEU A 658 5.48 20.30 25.72
C LEU A 658 6.66 19.40 25.31
N VAL A 659 6.41 18.11 25.18
CA VAL A 659 7.42 17.08 24.89
C VAL A 659 7.00 16.34 23.63
N PRO A 660 7.43 16.77 22.43
CA PRO A 660 7.16 16.03 21.19
C PRO A 660 8.14 14.86 21.05
N SER A 661 7.67 13.74 20.46
CA SER A 661 8.54 12.62 20.09
C SER A 661 9.35 12.90 18.83
N THR A 662 8.80 13.72 17.92
CA THR A 662 9.40 14.09 16.63
C THR A 662 9.12 15.55 16.30
N LEU A 663 9.99 16.18 15.53
CA LEU A 663 9.80 17.51 14.98
C LEU A 663 10.00 17.47 13.48
N ALA A 664 9.10 18.09 12.73
CA ALA A 664 9.21 18.14 11.28
C ALA A 664 10.47 18.88 10.82
N ASN A 665 11.07 18.40 9.74
CA ASN A 665 12.25 19.02 9.13
C ASN A 665 12.18 18.92 7.60
N ASN A 666 12.84 19.87 6.91
CA ASN A 666 12.84 19.91 5.45
C ASN A 666 13.73 18.83 4.81
N ASP A 667 14.46 18.06 5.62
CA ASP A 667 15.46 17.10 5.18
C ASP A 667 14.97 15.63 5.32
N GLY A 668 13.64 15.39 5.41
CA GLY A 668 13.08 14.04 5.37
C GLY A 668 11.84 13.76 6.24
N LEU A 669 11.50 14.57 7.22
CA LEU A 669 10.28 14.40 8.01
C LEU A 669 9.34 15.60 7.78
N GLN A 670 8.43 15.48 6.82
CA GLN A 670 7.51 16.56 6.43
C GLN A 670 6.57 16.96 7.56
N TYR A 671 6.06 15.98 8.32
CA TYR A 671 5.19 16.18 9.47
C TYR A 671 5.77 15.48 10.70
N GLY A 672 5.63 16.11 11.85
CA GLY A 672 6.04 15.60 13.15
C GLY A 672 4.92 15.75 14.19
N ALA A 673 5.24 15.53 15.45
CA ALA A 673 4.25 15.65 16.53
C ALA A 673 3.61 17.06 16.63
N LEU A 674 4.29 18.09 16.12
CA LEU A 674 3.84 19.49 16.16
C LEU A 674 3.46 20.05 14.77
N GLY A 675 2.95 19.19 13.88
CA GLY A 675 2.55 19.58 12.53
C GLY A 675 3.72 19.65 11.55
N GLY A 676 3.54 20.34 10.44
CA GLY A 676 4.53 20.48 9.36
C GLY A 676 5.68 21.41 9.70
N ALA A 677 6.79 21.31 8.96
CA ALA A 677 8.01 22.08 9.16
C ALA A 677 7.83 23.62 9.22
N GLY A 678 6.84 24.16 8.50
CA GLY A 678 6.52 25.59 8.52
C GLY A 678 5.71 26.05 9.74
N ASN A 679 5.18 25.13 10.52
CA ASN A 679 4.33 25.42 11.66
C ASN A 679 5.13 26.05 12.82
N GLY A 680 4.78 27.28 13.21
CA GLY A 680 5.55 28.02 14.23
C GLY A 680 5.36 27.46 15.65
N ILE A 681 6.46 27.36 16.42
CA ILE A 681 6.41 27.01 17.84
C ILE A 681 6.62 28.29 18.66
N ASN A 682 5.56 28.74 19.32
CA ASN A 682 5.53 29.96 20.10
C ASN A 682 5.79 29.67 21.58
N LEU A 683 6.85 30.22 22.13
CA LEU A 683 7.21 30.14 23.56
C LEU A 683 6.81 31.44 24.27
N LEU A 684 5.90 31.35 25.25
CA LEU A 684 5.33 32.47 25.99
C LEU A 684 5.37 32.19 27.50
N ASN A 685 5.52 33.20 28.28
CA ASN A 685 5.41 33.14 29.74
C ASN A 685 6.18 31.97 30.36
N GLU A 686 7.46 31.84 29.96
CA GLU A 686 8.34 30.78 30.43
C GLU A 686 7.93 29.36 29.99
N GLY A 687 7.13 29.23 28.93
CA GLY A 687 6.76 27.94 28.32
C GLY A 687 7.99 27.17 27.88
N THR A 688 7.96 25.85 28.08
CA THR A 688 9.12 24.96 27.85
C THR A 688 8.83 24.01 26.70
N LEU A 689 9.66 24.04 25.64
CA LEU A 689 9.79 22.97 24.69
C LEU A 689 10.88 22.00 25.17
N LYS A 690 10.51 20.74 25.44
CA LYS A 690 11.45 19.73 25.92
C LYS A 690 11.62 18.61 24.90
N THR A 691 12.88 18.31 24.53
CA THR A 691 13.19 17.14 23.70
C THR A 691 13.91 16.09 24.52
N THR A 692 13.60 14.80 24.28
CA THR A 692 14.16 13.66 25.00
C THR A 692 15.24 12.91 24.21
N ALA A 693 15.47 13.33 22.95
CA ALA A 693 16.49 12.79 22.05
C ALA A 693 17.07 13.91 21.18
N SER A 694 18.11 13.61 20.42
CA SER A 694 18.62 14.52 19.39
C SER A 694 17.60 14.67 18.27
N MET A 695 17.31 15.90 17.87
CA MET A 695 16.30 16.22 16.83
C MET A 695 16.79 17.36 15.94
N THR A 696 16.32 17.33 14.68
CA THR A 696 16.41 18.47 13.76
C THR A 696 15.00 19.02 13.55
N ALA A 697 14.82 20.33 13.68
CA ALA A 697 13.55 21.01 13.51
C ALA A 697 13.64 22.12 12.47
N SER A 698 12.75 22.13 11.50
CA SER A 698 12.56 23.27 10.58
C SER A 698 11.44 24.21 11.03
N HIS A 699 10.80 23.93 12.15
CA HIS A 699 9.85 24.83 12.80
C HIS A 699 10.53 26.14 13.20
N PRO A 700 9.98 27.31 12.86
CA PRO A 700 10.45 28.58 13.44
C PRO A 700 10.05 28.63 14.92
N ILE A 701 11.04 28.89 15.80
CA ILE A 701 10.79 29.15 17.22
C ILE A 701 10.51 30.65 17.39
N ILE A 702 9.35 30.96 17.96
CA ILE A 702 8.91 32.36 18.13
C ILE A 702 8.84 32.70 19.61
N LEU A 703 9.64 33.64 20.04
CA LEU A 703 9.66 34.10 21.44
C LEU A 703 8.62 35.21 21.64
N GLY A 704 7.62 34.94 22.44
CA GLY A 704 6.58 35.87 22.84
C GLY A 704 6.86 36.55 24.16
N GLU A 705 5.82 36.97 24.85
CA GLU A 705 5.91 37.68 26.15
C GLU A 705 6.62 36.78 27.19
N ASN A 706 7.56 37.37 27.95
CA ASN A 706 8.40 36.73 28.96
C ASN A 706 9.28 35.55 28.47
N GLY A 707 9.36 35.32 27.13
CA GLY A 707 10.21 34.29 26.56
C GLY A 707 9.85 32.85 26.94
N GLY A 708 10.82 31.95 26.86
CA GLY A 708 10.62 30.53 27.18
C GLY A 708 11.91 29.73 27.26
N TYR A 709 11.77 28.44 27.52
CA TYR A 709 12.87 27.50 27.71
C TYR A 709 12.94 26.47 26.56
N LEU A 710 14.19 26.17 26.16
CA LEU A 710 14.50 24.97 25.38
C LEU A 710 15.26 23.99 26.28
N ASN A 711 14.62 22.94 26.70
CA ASN A 711 15.20 21.88 27.52
C ASN A 711 15.46 20.64 26.67
N THR A 712 16.74 20.39 26.34
CA THR A 712 17.07 19.34 25.38
C THR A 712 17.94 18.26 26.03
N THR A 713 17.60 17.00 25.74
CA THR A 713 18.49 15.86 25.95
C THR A 713 19.08 15.50 24.59
N GLY A 714 20.42 15.62 24.48
CA GLY A 714 21.10 15.49 23.18
C GLY A 714 21.20 16.81 22.40
N THR A 715 21.27 16.73 21.09
CA THR A 715 21.45 17.87 20.18
C THR A 715 20.12 18.27 19.55
N LEU A 716 19.75 19.55 19.67
CA LEU A 716 18.61 20.11 18.93
C LEU A 716 19.12 21.09 17.88
N ILE A 717 18.92 20.78 16.61
CA ILE A 717 19.26 21.62 15.46
C ILE A 717 18.01 22.38 15.01
N LEU A 718 18.08 23.70 14.96
CA LEU A 718 16.95 24.58 14.63
C LEU A 718 17.13 25.24 13.25
N ASN A 719 16.76 24.54 12.19
CA ASN A 719 16.83 25.05 10.81
C ASN A 719 15.79 26.15 10.54
N GLY A 720 14.66 26.17 11.24
CA GLY A 720 13.62 27.20 11.14
C GLY A 720 14.00 28.54 11.82
N GLY A 721 15.09 28.54 12.58
CA GLY A 721 15.60 29.70 13.26
C GLY A 721 14.77 30.16 14.47
N ILE A 722 15.23 31.19 15.16
CA ILE A 722 14.58 31.78 16.33
C ILE A 722 14.22 33.22 16.00
N LYS A 723 12.97 33.62 16.26
CA LYS A 723 12.42 34.94 15.97
C LYS A 723 11.78 35.52 17.24
N LYS A 724 11.73 36.84 17.33
CA LYS A 724 10.94 37.55 18.35
C LYS A 724 9.58 37.94 17.74
N SER A 725 8.50 37.76 18.49
CA SER A 725 7.17 38.27 18.08
C SER A 725 7.15 39.82 18.16
N ASN A 726 6.24 40.47 17.44
CA ASN A 726 6.22 41.95 17.35
C ASN A 726 5.67 42.68 18.58
N ALA A 727 5.22 41.99 19.63
CA ALA A 727 4.61 42.60 20.84
C ALA A 727 5.38 42.26 22.14
N GLY A 728 5.59 43.24 23.05
CA GLY A 728 6.12 43.03 24.41
C GLY A 728 7.62 43.26 24.61
N SER A 729 8.09 43.51 25.84
CA SER A 729 9.42 44.02 26.17
C SER A 729 10.43 42.98 26.68
N ASN A 730 10.05 41.86 27.30
CA ASN A 730 10.97 40.86 27.85
C ASN A 730 10.82 39.51 27.11
N ARG A 731 11.84 39.16 26.32
CA ARG A 731 11.79 37.95 25.48
C ARG A 731 13.16 37.28 25.53
N ASN A 732 13.34 36.42 26.50
CA ASN A 732 14.55 35.65 26.67
C ASN A 732 14.31 34.20 26.30
N LEU A 733 15.33 33.57 25.74
CA LEU A 733 15.41 32.13 25.60
C LEU A 733 16.36 31.63 26.68
N TYR A 734 15.92 30.68 27.47
CA TYR A 734 16.68 30.09 28.58
C TYR A 734 17.01 28.62 28.31
#